data_08d34734fa832f95ba120338e0bfc240
#
_entry.id   08d34734fa832f95ba120338e0bfc240
#
_cell.length_a   1.000
_cell.length_b   1.000
_cell.length_c   1.000
_cell.angle_alpha   90.00
_cell.angle_beta   90.00
_cell.angle_gamma   90.00
#
_symmetry.space_group_name_H-M   'P 1'
#
loop_
_entity.id
_entity.type
_entity.pdbx_description
1 polymer ?
#
loop_
_entity_poly.entity_id
_entity_poly.type
_entity_poly.pdbx_seq_one_letter_code
_entity_poly.pdbx_strand_id
1 'polypeptide(L)'
;MKMNIRNLLLLLLLATYFTGISQKKNDVLLTIDEEPVYSLEFKQVFNKNLDLVIEESQKNVDGYLGLFIDYKLKITEAYKQNLDKNETYIKEFEKYEDQLSKKYIFDKRIASQLLDEAYERGKEELNADHILVLVNFNALPKDTIIAYNKIKIAYDKAVSGEDFETLVVNYSEEPGSKNTKGKLGYFTVFGMLYPFETAAYNTEVQGISKITRTAFGYHVIKINDRRLKKPKINVSHIMIFSNKDKKVENPEERINELYAMIMQGESFENVAKQFSEDKSTGKVGGQIKTFGTGDLRAPEFEKAAYSIKNEGEILAPIKSSFGWHIIRLNEKFTIPSFEEQKPDIEKKINTGARANFVTQTISNKIIAKYGYKEGQNYSPYFNTYLTDSIYKKKWVYTPIPSEDNKVFFTIGTKEIMYSDFAKYIRDHQRLGKKYSDKDRLLLDMYGVFKNEALKNYYKERLELENEEYAIIINEYRNGLLVYDVMKNNIWEAAKSDSIGLKKYYTATKDNYMWKERVDVDIISSTNNESAKKAQELLNEGMEIMKIKELLNTEGKVNVIITSGIYEIDQNELPEGLKIKTGVSEIYKRDSSSVVVNVKEVIEPSVKEFINVRGIVLSNYQSEIEKRWMKSLRDKYKVEINKKSLKKIKKELDN
;
A
#
# COMPACT_ATOMS: atom_id res chain seq x y z
N MET A 1 42.75 -6.77 -47.07
CA MET A 1 41.93 -5.94 -46.16
C MET A 1 42.42 -6.21 -44.73
N LYS A 2 43.28 -5.32 -44.19
CA LYS A 2 43.89 -5.50 -42.85
C LYS A 2 42.89 -5.05 -41.81
N MET A 3 42.33 -6.00 -41.05
CA MET A 3 41.46 -5.74 -39.90
C MET A 3 42.31 -5.12 -38.77
N ASN A 4 41.93 -3.95 -38.31
CA ASN A 4 42.66 -3.17 -37.33
C ASN A 4 42.65 -3.90 -35.96
N ILE A 5 43.84 -4.13 -35.40
CA ILE A 5 44.07 -4.75 -34.06
C ILE A 5 43.27 -4.09 -32.95
N ARG A 6 42.91 -2.82 -33.11
CA ARG A 6 42.08 -2.04 -32.19
C ARG A 6 40.64 -2.54 -32.09
N ASN A 7 40.06 -3.14 -33.13
CA ASN A 7 38.72 -3.70 -33.14
C ASN A 7 38.70 -5.15 -32.57
N LEU A 8 39.85 -5.85 -32.62
CA LEU A 8 40.02 -7.17 -31.98
C LEU A 8 40.13 -7.03 -30.46
N LEU A 9 40.75 -5.94 -29.97
CA LEU A 9 40.84 -5.62 -28.53
C LEU A 9 39.51 -5.17 -27.95
N LEU A 10 38.64 -4.52 -28.73
CA LEU A 10 37.30 -4.11 -28.28
C LEU A 10 36.35 -5.33 -28.20
N LEU A 11 36.51 -6.34 -29.06
CA LEU A 11 35.76 -7.60 -29.00
C LEU A 11 36.25 -8.52 -27.86
N LEU A 12 37.53 -8.45 -27.51
CA LEU A 12 38.08 -9.17 -26.33
C LEU A 12 37.72 -8.50 -25.00
N LEU A 13 37.51 -7.17 -24.95
CA LEU A 13 37.08 -6.44 -23.78
C LEU A 13 35.58 -6.64 -23.47
N LEU A 14 34.75 -6.95 -24.46
CA LEU A 14 33.34 -7.32 -24.26
C LEU A 14 33.16 -8.76 -23.76
N ALA A 15 34.16 -9.60 -23.92
CA ALA A 15 34.14 -11.00 -23.41
C ALA A 15 34.66 -11.17 -21.97
N THR A 16 35.24 -10.12 -21.37
CA THR A 16 35.84 -10.19 -20.02
C THR A 16 34.98 -9.53 -18.90
N TYR A 17 33.81 -8.99 -19.20
CA TYR A 17 32.92 -8.39 -18.20
C TYR A 17 31.95 -9.38 -17.55
N PHE A 18 32.05 -10.68 -17.82
CA PHE A 18 31.24 -11.72 -17.20
C PHE A 18 31.97 -12.60 -16.17
N THR A 19 33.09 -12.13 -15.61
CA THR A 19 33.84 -12.93 -14.61
C THR A 19 33.91 -12.18 -13.28
N GLY A 20 32.83 -12.14 -12.53
CA GLY A 20 32.86 -11.49 -11.23
C GLY A 20 31.81 -11.95 -10.24
N ILE A 21 31.31 -13.19 -10.34
CA ILE A 21 30.69 -13.90 -9.21
C ILE A 21 30.97 -15.38 -9.46
N SER A 22 31.66 -16.04 -8.55
CA SER A 22 31.80 -17.49 -8.48
C SER A 22 30.42 -18.09 -8.16
N GLN A 23 29.48 -18.01 -9.10
CA GLN A 23 28.38 -18.94 -9.13
C GLN A 23 29.04 -20.30 -9.37
N LYS A 24 28.89 -21.24 -8.45
CA LYS A 24 29.08 -22.67 -8.73
C LYS A 24 28.54 -22.90 -10.11
N LYS A 25 29.35 -23.39 -11.09
CA LYS A 25 28.91 -23.65 -12.46
C LYS A 25 27.64 -24.47 -12.39
N ASN A 26 26.49 -23.81 -12.54
CA ASN A 26 25.20 -24.47 -12.57
C ASN A 26 25.20 -25.29 -13.86
N ASP A 27 25.08 -26.60 -13.73
CA ASP A 27 25.01 -27.50 -14.89
C ASP A 27 23.85 -27.06 -15.76
N VAL A 28 24.10 -26.85 -17.06
CA VAL A 28 23.04 -26.60 -18.05
C VAL A 28 22.20 -27.86 -18.16
N LEU A 29 20.91 -27.78 -17.89
CA LEU A 29 19.97 -28.90 -18.03
C LEU A 29 19.53 -29.08 -19.49
N LEU A 30 19.21 -27.99 -20.15
CA LEU A 30 18.79 -27.97 -21.54
C LEU A 30 19.09 -26.61 -22.19
N THR A 31 19.02 -26.55 -23.52
CA THR A 31 19.02 -25.28 -24.24
C THR A 31 17.76 -25.13 -25.07
N ILE A 32 17.31 -23.87 -25.25
CA ILE A 32 16.24 -23.51 -26.17
C ILE A 32 16.83 -22.49 -27.15
N ASP A 33 16.94 -22.83 -28.42
CA ASP A 33 17.61 -22.00 -29.43
C ASP A 33 18.98 -21.48 -28.94
N GLU A 34 19.83 -22.38 -28.40
CA GLU A 34 21.15 -22.09 -27.83
C GLU A 34 21.15 -21.38 -26.46
N GLU A 35 20.05 -20.80 -26.03
CA GLU A 35 19.94 -20.16 -24.70
C GLU A 35 19.90 -21.20 -23.58
N PRO A 36 20.79 -21.14 -22.60
CA PRO A 36 20.91 -22.16 -21.58
C PRO A 36 19.81 -22.05 -20.51
N VAL A 37 19.25 -23.19 -20.11
CA VAL A 37 18.36 -23.34 -18.95
C VAL A 37 19.08 -24.24 -17.94
N TYR A 38 19.16 -23.73 -16.68
CA TYR A 38 20.03 -24.35 -15.68
C TYR A 38 19.29 -25.36 -14.78
N SER A 39 20.04 -26.37 -14.34
CA SER A 39 19.56 -27.43 -13.44
C SER A 39 18.97 -26.89 -12.12
N LEU A 40 19.54 -25.81 -11.63
CA LEU A 40 19.05 -25.18 -10.38
C LEU A 40 17.61 -24.65 -10.52
N GLU A 41 17.32 -23.96 -11.61
CA GLU A 41 15.98 -23.44 -11.90
C GLU A 41 14.95 -24.58 -11.97
N PHE A 42 15.28 -25.64 -12.67
CA PHE A 42 14.40 -26.82 -12.73
C PHE A 42 14.12 -27.41 -11.36
N LYS A 43 15.16 -27.62 -10.53
CA LYS A 43 14.99 -28.20 -9.18
C LYS A 43 14.15 -27.32 -8.29
N GLN A 44 14.31 -26.01 -8.36
CA GLN A 44 13.52 -25.07 -7.58
C GLN A 44 12.04 -25.10 -7.96
N VAL A 45 11.75 -25.05 -9.27
CA VAL A 45 10.38 -25.09 -9.79
C VAL A 45 9.73 -26.45 -9.51
N PHE A 46 10.48 -27.55 -9.66
CA PHE A 46 10.02 -28.90 -9.34
C PHE A 46 9.61 -29.02 -7.87
N ASN A 47 10.51 -28.71 -6.93
CA ASN A 47 10.25 -28.84 -5.50
C ASN A 47 9.09 -27.98 -5.02
N LYS A 48 8.91 -26.81 -5.63
CA LYS A 48 7.85 -25.87 -5.23
C LYS A 48 6.47 -26.27 -5.74
N ASN A 49 6.39 -26.80 -6.96
CA ASN A 49 5.12 -26.98 -7.65
C ASN A 49 4.69 -28.44 -7.78
N LEU A 50 5.45 -29.40 -7.26
CA LEU A 50 5.14 -30.82 -7.41
C LEU A 50 3.76 -31.19 -6.87
N ASP A 51 3.36 -30.60 -5.74
CA ASP A 51 2.05 -30.82 -5.11
C ASP A 51 0.88 -30.26 -5.94
N LEU A 52 1.15 -29.33 -6.84
CA LEU A 52 0.14 -28.75 -7.72
C LEU A 52 -0.11 -29.59 -9.00
N VAL A 53 0.74 -30.59 -9.27
CA VAL A 53 0.60 -31.46 -10.44
C VAL A 53 -0.51 -32.46 -10.17
N ILE A 54 -1.53 -32.47 -11.04
CA ILE A 54 -2.70 -33.34 -10.90
C ILE A 54 -2.42 -34.77 -11.33
N GLU A 55 -1.67 -34.94 -12.44
CA GLU A 55 -1.41 -36.24 -13.01
C GLU A 55 -0.20 -36.93 -12.37
N GLU A 56 -0.39 -38.09 -11.75
CA GLU A 56 0.68 -38.84 -11.07
C GLU A 56 1.85 -39.18 -12.01
N SER A 57 1.58 -39.45 -13.29
CA SER A 57 2.63 -39.70 -14.29
C SER A 57 3.57 -38.51 -14.50
N GLN A 58 3.16 -37.31 -14.14
CA GLN A 58 3.93 -36.08 -14.28
C GLN A 58 4.62 -35.65 -12.95
N LYS A 59 4.42 -36.37 -11.85
CA LYS A 59 5.04 -36.05 -10.55
C LYS A 59 6.48 -36.59 -10.41
N ASN A 60 7.02 -37.27 -11.39
CA ASN A 60 8.43 -37.67 -11.42
C ASN A 60 9.26 -36.71 -12.31
N VAL A 61 10.57 -36.78 -12.20
CA VAL A 61 11.48 -35.86 -12.92
C VAL A 61 11.26 -35.85 -14.42
N ASP A 62 11.00 -37.01 -15.07
CA ASP A 62 10.79 -37.08 -16.53
C ASP A 62 9.46 -36.45 -16.95
N GLY A 63 8.38 -36.76 -16.24
CA GLY A 63 7.06 -36.20 -16.53
C GLY A 63 7.03 -34.72 -16.31
N TYR A 64 7.62 -34.25 -15.20
CA TYR A 64 7.70 -32.82 -14.88
C TYR A 64 8.60 -32.04 -15.83
N LEU A 65 9.65 -32.66 -16.35
CA LEU A 65 10.55 -32.04 -17.36
C LEU A 65 9.76 -31.57 -18.58
N GLY A 66 8.77 -32.35 -19.03
CA GLY A 66 7.91 -31.96 -20.13
C GLY A 66 7.11 -30.69 -19.84
N LEU A 67 6.51 -30.58 -18.64
CA LEU A 67 5.79 -29.38 -18.18
C LEU A 67 6.72 -28.17 -18.04
N PHE A 68 7.93 -28.40 -17.54
CA PHE A 68 8.93 -27.34 -17.40
C PHE A 68 9.41 -26.81 -18.75
N ILE A 69 9.62 -27.72 -19.75
CA ILE A 69 9.95 -27.30 -21.11
C ILE A 69 8.83 -26.46 -21.70
N ASP A 70 7.56 -26.87 -21.56
CA ASP A 70 6.41 -26.10 -22.05
C ASP A 70 6.34 -24.72 -21.41
N TYR A 71 6.58 -24.63 -20.11
CA TYR A 71 6.67 -23.36 -19.38
C TYR A 71 7.78 -22.47 -19.95
N LYS A 72 8.97 -23.00 -20.16
CA LYS A 72 10.12 -22.25 -20.72
C LYS A 72 9.87 -21.83 -22.17
N LEU A 73 9.21 -22.65 -22.99
CA LEU A 73 8.83 -22.30 -24.36
C LEU A 73 7.85 -21.11 -24.39
N LYS A 74 6.88 -21.07 -23.46
CA LYS A 74 5.95 -19.95 -23.32
C LYS A 74 6.70 -18.65 -22.98
N ILE A 75 7.68 -18.71 -22.08
CA ILE A 75 8.53 -17.55 -21.72
C ILE A 75 9.36 -17.10 -22.93
N THR A 76 9.99 -18.02 -23.62
CA THR A 76 10.79 -17.72 -24.83
C THR A 76 9.92 -17.01 -25.87
N GLU A 77 8.72 -17.53 -26.14
CA GLU A 77 7.76 -16.90 -27.06
C GLU A 77 7.35 -15.51 -26.60
N ALA A 78 7.10 -15.31 -25.31
CA ALA A 78 6.75 -14.01 -24.76
C ALA A 78 7.85 -12.95 -25.02
N TYR A 79 9.12 -13.30 -24.82
CA TYR A 79 10.24 -12.42 -25.15
C TYR A 79 10.34 -12.17 -26.67
N LYS A 80 10.13 -13.18 -27.50
CA LYS A 80 10.11 -13.01 -28.97
C LYS A 80 9.00 -12.08 -29.45
N GLN A 81 7.87 -12.06 -28.74
CA GLN A 81 6.76 -11.13 -29.00
C GLN A 81 6.99 -9.74 -28.34
N ASN A 82 8.13 -9.50 -27.67
CA ASN A 82 8.47 -8.27 -26.94
C ASN A 82 7.42 -7.90 -25.86
N LEU A 83 6.79 -8.88 -25.22
CA LEU A 83 5.81 -8.63 -24.16
C LEU A 83 6.44 -8.00 -22.93
N ASP A 84 7.72 -8.26 -22.67
CA ASP A 84 8.55 -7.61 -21.66
C ASP A 84 8.70 -6.09 -21.84
N LYS A 85 8.41 -5.56 -23.04
CA LYS A 85 8.46 -4.13 -23.37
C LYS A 85 7.11 -3.43 -23.30
N ASN A 86 6.05 -4.16 -23.02
CA ASN A 86 4.71 -3.58 -22.86
C ASN A 86 4.65 -2.68 -21.61
N GLU A 87 4.07 -1.50 -21.77
CA GLU A 87 3.95 -0.52 -20.68
C GLU A 87 3.21 -1.09 -19.45
N THR A 88 2.19 -1.90 -19.67
CA THR A 88 1.41 -2.56 -18.60
C THR A 88 2.27 -3.54 -17.82
N TYR A 89 3.02 -4.40 -18.54
CA TYR A 89 3.96 -5.34 -17.95
C TYR A 89 5.03 -4.63 -17.11
N ILE A 90 5.68 -3.60 -17.69
CA ILE A 90 6.73 -2.83 -17.01
C ILE A 90 6.21 -2.23 -15.71
N LYS A 91 5.05 -1.54 -15.76
CA LYS A 91 4.46 -0.91 -14.57
C LYS A 91 4.12 -1.91 -13.46
N GLU A 92 3.58 -3.07 -13.84
CA GLU A 92 3.21 -4.10 -12.87
C GLU A 92 4.44 -4.76 -12.27
N PHE A 93 5.45 -5.07 -13.09
CA PHE A 93 6.71 -5.62 -12.64
C PHE A 93 7.44 -4.66 -11.70
N GLU A 94 7.61 -3.39 -12.08
CA GLU A 94 8.25 -2.35 -11.24
C GLU A 94 7.55 -2.19 -9.89
N LYS A 95 6.22 -2.21 -9.89
CA LYS A 95 5.43 -2.13 -8.65
C LYS A 95 5.72 -3.30 -7.71
N TYR A 96 5.77 -4.51 -8.24
CA TYR A 96 6.08 -5.70 -7.45
C TYR A 96 7.53 -5.69 -6.97
N GLU A 97 8.47 -5.37 -7.85
CA GLU A 97 9.89 -5.24 -7.53
C GLU A 97 10.11 -4.22 -6.41
N ASP A 98 9.42 -3.07 -6.47
CA ASP A 98 9.44 -2.07 -5.41
C ASP A 98 8.92 -2.62 -4.08
N GLN A 99 7.87 -3.41 -4.09
CA GLN A 99 7.31 -4.02 -2.87
C GLN A 99 8.25 -5.08 -2.30
N LEU A 100 8.78 -5.95 -3.14
CA LEU A 100 9.68 -7.03 -2.73
C LEU A 100 11.00 -6.47 -2.21
N SER A 101 11.63 -5.55 -2.97
CA SER A 101 12.92 -4.96 -2.63
C SER A 101 12.89 -4.20 -1.30
N LYS A 102 11.75 -3.63 -0.90
CA LYS A 102 11.60 -2.96 0.39
C LYS A 102 12.01 -3.85 1.57
N LYS A 103 11.71 -5.15 1.53
CA LYS A 103 12.08 -6.09 2.59
C LYS A 103 13.59 -6.24 2.76
N TYR A 104 14.35 -6.05 1.68
CA TYR A 104 15.81 -6.19 1.63
C TYR A 104 16.53 -4.85 1.79
N ILE A 105 15.94 -3.76 1.27
CA ILE A 105 16.47 -2.40 1.41
C ILE A 105 16.18 -1.86 2.80
N PHE A 106 14.99 -2.16 3.34
CA PHE A 106 14.54 -1.67 4.62
C PHE A 106 15.31 -2.39 5.73
N ASP A 107 16.27 -1.71 6.32
CA ASP A 107 16.93 -2.22 7.51
C ASP A 107 15.90 -2.23 8.66
N LYS A 108 15.38 -3.42 8.95
CA LYS A 108 14.41 -3.62 10.06
C LYS A 108 14.94 -3.04 11.37
N ARG A 109 16.27 -2.99 11.55
CA ARG A 109 16.91 -2.41 12.71
C ARG A 109 16.70 -0.90 12.78
N ILE A 110 16.80 -0.16 11.65
CA ILE A 110 16.54 1.30 11.62
C ILE A 110 15.07 1.58 11.91
N ALA A 111 14.16 0.80 11.32
CA ALA A 111 12.74 0.95 11.59
C ALA A 111 12.41 0.69 13.07
N SER A 112 12.96 -0.38 13.65
CA SER A 112 12.82 -0.67 15.08
C SER A 112 13.44 0.45 15.94
N GLN A 113 14.62 0.92 15.62
CA GLN A 113 15.26 2.03 16.36
C GLN A 113 14.42 3.32 16.32
N LEU A 114 13.85 3.66 15.15
CA LEU A 114 12.97 4.82 15.03
C LEU A 114 11.64 4.63 15.76
N LEU A 115 11.15 3.40 15.82
CA LEU A 115 9.93 3.05 16.55
C LEU A 115 10.16 3.17 18.06
N ASP A 116 11.24 2.56 18.56
CA ASP A 116 11.63 2.61 19.98
C ASP A 116 11.94 4.06 20.41
N GLU A 117 12.70 4.79 19.59
CA GLU A 117 13.00 6.21 19.82
C GLU A 117 11.71 7.05 19.89
N ALA A 118 10.79 6.84 18.97
CA ALA A 118 9.55 7.60 18.94
C ALA A 118 8.66 7.27 20.15
N TYR A 119 8.62 6.03 20.58
CA TYR A 119 7.91 5.62 21.78
C TYR A 119 8.53 6.23 23.05
N GLU A 120 9.85 6.12 23.21
CA GLU A 120 10.54 6.70 24.37
C GLU A 120 10.37 8.22 24.44
N ARG A 121 10.57 8.92 23.31
CA ARG A 121 10.30 10.38 23.23
C ARG A 121 8.84 10.72 23.51
N GLY A 122 7.93 9.83 23.14
CA GLY A 122 6.50 10.00 23.37
C GLY A 122 6.08 9.97 24.84
N LYS A 123 6.94 9.50 25.75
CA LYS A 123 6.71 9.52 27.20
C LYS A 123 6.95 10.88 27.83
N GLU A 124 7.59 11.80 27.12
CA GLU A 124 8.00 13.10 27.60
C GLU A 124 7.47 14.24 26.76
N GLU A 125 7.40 15.40 27.36
CA GLU A 125 7.11 16.69 26.74
C GLU A 125 8.24 17.66 27.05
N LEU A 126 8.66 18.39 26.02
CA LEU A 126 9.70 19.41 26.11
C LEU A 126 9.10 20.80 25.99
N ASN A 127 9.52 21.73 26.84
CA ASN A 127 9.26 23.16 26.67
C ASN A 127 10.52 23.83 26.13
N ALA A 128 10.38 24.51 24.99
CA ALA A 128 11.54 25.12 24.34
C ALA A 128 11.24 26.48 23.73
N ASP A 129 12.29 27.25 23.56
CA ASP A 129 12.34 28.44 22.74
C ASP A 129 13.29 28.20 21.57
N HIS A 130 13.11 28.90 20.44
CA HIS A 130 14.00 28.75 19.31
C HIS A 130 14.29 30.05 18.55
N ILE A 131 15.42 30.04 17.83
CA ILE A 131 15.79 31.03 16.82
C ILE A 131 15.76 30.32 15.48
N LEU A 132 15.10 30.88 14.47
CA LEU A 132 15.07 30.37 13.10
C LEU A 132 15.62 31.40 12.13
N VAL A 133 16.66 31.04 11.39
CA VAL A 133 17.10 31.78 10.19
C VAL A 133 16.58 31.02 8.98
N LEU A 134 15.73 31.68 8.20
CA LEU A 134 15.04 31.09 7.06
C LEU A 134 16.02 30.83 5.91
N VAL A 135 15.99 29.63 5.39
CA VAL A 135 16.62 29.27 4.12
C VAL A 135 15.91 28.07 3.55
N ASN A 136 15.53 28.17 2.30
CA ASN A 136 14.81 27.08 1.61
C ASN A 136 15.62 25.78 1.70
N PHE A 137 14.91 24.64 1.79
CA PHE A 137 15.53 23.30 1.84
C PHE A 137 16.54 23.10 0.71
N ASN A 138 16.17 23.52 -0.50
CA ASN A 138 16.98 23.45 -1.72
C ASN A 138 17.58 24.81 -2.09
N ALA A 139 18.04 25.56 -1.11
CA ALA A 139 18.75 26.80 -1.34
C ALA A 139 20.13 26.54 -1.97
N LEU A 140 20.58 27.47 -2.80
CA LEU A 140 21.92 27.42 -3.38
C LEU A 140 22.99 27.49 -2.27
N PRO A 141 24.18 26.91 -2.48
CA PRO A 141 25.26 26.92 -1.48
C PRO A 141 25.57 28.31 -0.92
N LYS A 142 25.54 29.35 -1.77
CA LYS A 142 25.75 30.75 -1.37
C LYS A 142 24.71 31.24 -0.35
N ASP A 143 23.42 30.94 -0.58
CA ASP A 143 22.34 31.36 0.32
C ASP A 143 22.39 30.58 1.64
N THR A 144 22.73 29.29 1.54
CA THR A 144 22.92 28.39 2.68
C THR A 144 24.04 28.88 3.61
N ILE A 145 25.19 29.32 3.05
CA ILE A 145 26.31 29.86 3.82
C ILE A 145 25.93 31.16 4.55
N ILE A 146 25.20 32.07 3.88
CA ILE A 146 24.75 33.33 4.47
C ILE A 146 23.85 33.04 5.69
N ALA A 147 22.85 32.16 5.53
CA ALA A 147 21.95 31.78 6.61
C ALA A 147 22.69 31.07 7.75
N TYR A 148 23.63 30.16 7.43
CA TYR A 148 24.45 29.48 8.43
C TYR A 148 25.31 30.45 9.24
N ASN A 149 25.97 31.40 8.61
CA ASN A 149 26.80 32.40 9.31
C ASN A 149 25.95 33.27 10.24
N LYS A 150 24.71 33.64 9.81
CA LYS A 150 23.79 34.40 10.66
C LYS A 150 23.37 33.63 11.90
N ILE A 151 22.93 32.36 11.73
CA ILE A 151 22.52 31.54 12.89
C ILE A 151 23.68 31.18 13.77
N LYS A 152 24.89 31.04 13.23
CA LYS A 152 26.11 30.79 14.00
C LYS A 152 26.43 31.92 14.96
N ILE A 153 26.28 33.18 14.56
CA ILE A 153 26.46 34.34 15.44
C ILE A 153 25.45 34.26 16.61
N ALA A 154 24.20 33.96 16.34
CA ALA A 154 23.19 33.82 17.39
C ALA A 154 23.50 32.63 18.34
N TYR A 155 23.98 31.53 17.79
CA TYR A 155 24.40 30.35 18.56
C TYR A 155 25.59 30.68 19.49
N ASP A 156 26.65 31.29 18.96
CA ASP A 156 27.82 31.59 19.72
C ASP A 156 27.48 32.54 20.91
N LYS A 157 26.61 33.50 20.70
CA LYS A 157 26.10 34.41 21.74
C LYS A 157 25.22 33.70 22.76
N ALA A 158 24.33 32.80 22.31
CA ALA A 158 23.50 32.01 23.22
C ALA A 158 24.34 31.12 24.15
N VAL A 159 25.34 30.46 23.58
CA VAL A 159 26.25 29.62 24.37
C VAL A 159 27.15 30.45 25.32
N SER A 160 27.48 31.71 24.98
CA SER A 160 28.18 32.62 25.85
C SER A 160 27.31 33.21 27.00
N GLY A 161 26.01 32.91 27.00
CA GLY A 161 25.07 33.31 28.06
C GLY A 161 24.31 34.61 27.82
N GLU A 162 24.33 35.15 26.58
CA GLU A 162 23.47 36.30 26.22
C GLU A 162 22.00 35.89 26.31
N ASP A 163 21.15 36.82 26.74
CA ASP A 163 19.71 36.55 26.92
C ASP A 163 19.05 36.02 25.64
N PHE A 164 18.46 34.80 25.73
CA PHE A 164 17.95 34.10 24.57
C PHE A 164 16.75 34.81 23.94
N GLU A 165 15.85 35.43 24.73
CA GLU A 165 14.73 36.18 24.20
C GLU A 165 15.19 37.39 23.36
N THR A 166 16.23 38.06 23.81
CA THR A 166 16.88 39.15 23.07
C THR A 166 17.50 38.69 21.77
N LEU A 167 18.15 37.51 21.79
CA LEU A 167 18.70 36.91 20.57
C LEU A 167 17.60 36.50 19.58
N VAL A 168 16.45 36.00 20.03
CA VAL A 168 15.28 35.73 19.17
C VAL A 168 14.83 36.98 18.46
N VAL A 169 14.65 38.09 19.20
CA VAL A 169 14.19 39.36 18.62
C VAL A 169 15.15 39.88 17.55
N ASN A 170 16.46 39.71 17.77
CA ASN A 170 17.51 40.24 16.91
C ASN A 170 17.82 39.35 15.67
N TYR A 171 17.73 38.03 15.81
CA TYR A 171 18.21 37.09 14.78
C TYR A 171 17.14 36.22 14.16
N SER A 172 16.01 35.97 14.84
CA SER A 172 14.98 35.09 14.29
C SER A 172 14.20 35.75 13.14
N GLU A 173 14.02 34.99 12.08
CA GLU A 173 13.27 35.37 10.89
C GLU A 173 11.89 34.69 10.82
N GLU A 174 11.52 33.94 11.85
CA GLU A 174 10.19 33.33 11.90
C GLU A 174 9.12 34.41 12.07
N PRO A 175 8.03 34.38 11.25
CA PRO A 175 6.93 35.32 11.40
C PRO A 175 6.33 35.24 12.81
N GLY A 176 6.24 36.37 13.49
CA GLY A 176 5.67 36.44 14.85
C GLY A 176 6.64 36.13 15.99
N SER A 177 7.86 35.65 15.74
CA SER A 177 8.83 35.30 16.77
C SER A 177 9.20 36.47 17.69
N LYS A 178 9.17 37.70 17.21
CA LYS A 178 9.36 38.90 18.02
C LYS A 178 8.32 39.07 19.11
N ASN A 179 7.06 38.68 18.84
CA ASN A 179 5.97 38.78 19.79
C ASN A 179 5.96 37.60 20.77
N THR A 180 6.26 36.39 20.27
CA THR A 180 6.33 35.16 21.08
C THR A 180 7.64 35.01 21.81
N LYS A 181 8.67 35.79 21.42
CA LYS A 181 10.07 35.66 21.90
C LYS A 181 10.63 34.25 21.68
N GLY A 182 10.19 33.61 20.58
CA GLY A 182 10.59 32.26 20.18
C GLY A 182 9.97 31.12 20.97
N LYS A 183 9.02 31.41 21.87
CA LYS A 183 8.38 30.40 22.72
C LYS A 183 7.51 29.45 21.92
N LEU A 184 7.78 28.14 22.03
CA LEU A 184 7.01 27.07 21.40
C LEU A 184 6.01 26.41 22.36
N GLY A 185 6.21 26.61 23.68
CA GLY A 185 5.48 25.87 24.70
C GLY A 185 5.89 24.40 24.77
N TYR A 186 5.05 23.57 25.37
CA TYR A 186 5.30 22.12 25.44
C TYR A 186 4.93 21.42 24.14
N PHE A 187 5.80 20.53 23.68
CA PHE A 187 5.58 19.63 22.55
C PHE A 187 6.14 18.25 22.87
N THR A 188 5.68 17.26 22.13
CA THR A 188 6.15 15.86 22.22
C THR A 188 6.55 15.35 20.84
N VAL A 189 6.91 14.08 20.76
CA VAL A 189 7.27 13.38 19.52
C VAL A 189 6.23 13.63 18.42
N PHE A 190 6.70 13.79 17.18
CA PHE A 190 5.91 14.15 15.98
C PHE A 190 5.30 15.57 15.99
N GLY A 191 5.49 16.35 17.04
CA GLY A 191 5.04 17.74 17.07
C GLY A 191 5.92 18.70 16.28
N MET A 192 7.18 18.33 16.04
CA MET A 192 8.17 19.12 15.32
C MET A 192 8.77 18.31 14.15
N LEU A 193 9.47 18.98 13.24
CA LEU A 193 10.24 18.28 12.20
C LEU A 193 11.32 17.39 12.84
N TYR A 194 11.53 16.21 12.32
CA TYR A 194 12.40 15.21 12.92
C TYR A 194 13.83 15.69 13.26
N PRO A 195 14.55 16.47 12.41
CA PRO A 195 15.84 17.02 12.81
C PRO A 195 15.76 17.99 13.99
N PHE A 196 14.72 18.83 14.03
CA PHE A 196 14.47 19.75 15.16
C PHE A 196 14.15 18.98 16.44
N GLU A 197 13.24 18.02 16.35
CA GLU A 197 12.86 17.14 17.44
C GLU A 197 14.08 16.41 18.01
N THR A 198 14.93 15.84 17.14
CA THR A 198 16.14 15.13 17.54
C THR A 198 17.13 16.06 18.26
N ALA A 199 17.30 17.28 17.77
CA ALA A 199 18.14 18.27 18.44
C ALA A 199 17.57 18.64 19.82
N ALA A 200 16.27 18.85 19.92
CA ALA A 200 15.61 19.20 21.17
C ALA A 200 15.73 18.08 22.22
N TYR A 201 15.40 16.82 21.85
CA TYR A 201 15.47 15.69 22.77
C TYR A 201 16.91 15.36 23.22
N ASN A 202 17.93 15.66 22.39
CA ASN A 202 19.35 15.46 22.71
C ASN A 202 19.98 16.64 23.48
N THR A 203 19.20 17.68 23.79
CA THR A 203 19.64 18.83 24.54
C THR A 203 19.13 18.76 25.98
N GLU A 204 19.99 18.97 26.95
CA GLU A 204 19.63 18.96 28.36
C GLU A 204 18.79 20.20 28.72
N VAL A 205 18.03 20.10 29.82
CA VAL A 205 17.25 21.23 30.35
C VAL A 205 18.20 22.41 30.66
N GLN A 206 17.78 23.61 30.29
CA GLN A 206 18.54 24.87 30.28
C GLN A 206 19.69 24.91 29.27
N GLY A 207 19.87 23.86 28.47
CA GLY A 207 20.91 23.79 27.44
C GLY A 207 20.51 24.45 26.12
N ILE A 208 21.52 24.73 25.29
CA ILE A 208 21.37 25.23 23.91
C ILE A 208 21.74 24.11 22.95
N SER A 209 20.88 23.82 21.99
CA SER A 209 21.11 22.79 20.97
C SER A 209 22.25 23.20 20.03
N LYS A 210 22.89 22.23 19.38
CA LYS A 210 23.72 22.51 18.21
C LYS A 210 22.83 23.11 17.07
N ILE A 211 23.49 23.88 16.19
CA ILE A 211 22.82 24.41 15.00
C ILE A 211 22.23 23.27 14.20
N THR A 212 20.94 23.31 13.97
CA THR A 212 20.18 22.22 13.33
C THR A 212 19.52 22.69 12.06
N ARG A 213 19.69 21.93 10.96
CA ARG A 213 19.06 22.20 9.66
C ARG A 213 17.73 21.48 9.54
N THR A 214 16.68 22.22 9.16
CA THR A 214 15.38 21.66 8.79
C THR A 214 14.95 22.14 7.40
N ALA A 215 13.77 21.74 6.97
CA ALA A 215 13.17 22.22 5.70
C ALA A 215 12.91 23.74 5.70
N PHE A 216 12.78 24.38 6.87
CA PHE A 216 12.53 25.82 6.98
C PHE A 216 13.81 26.65 7.03
N GLY A 217 14.88 26.13 7.59
CA GLY A 217 16.08 26.89 7.79
C GLY A 217 17.02 26.28 8.84
N TYR A 218 17.85 27.12 9.41
CA TYR A 218 18.73 26.76 10.52
C TYR A 218 18.11 27.19 11.84
N HIS A 219 18.15 26.30 12.82
CA HIS A 219 17.60 26.51 14.16
C HIS A 219 18.66 26.42 15.22
N VAL A 220 18.50 27.20 16.27
CA VAL A 220 19.10 27.05 17.60
C VAL A 220 17.96 26.95 18.60
N ILE A 221 17.98 25.95 19.48
CA ILE A 221 16.91 25.61 20.39
C ILE A 221 17.42 25.72 21.81
N LYS A 222 16.67 26.36 22.69
CA LYS A 222 16.89 26.36 24.13
C LYS A 222 15.82 25.51 24.79
N ILE A 223 16.21 24.52 25.57
CA ILE A 223 15.28 23.70 26.34
C ILE A 223 15.06 24.32 27.71
N ASN A 224 13.83 24.75 27.99
CA ASN A 224 13.45 25.37 29.25
C ASN A 224 13.04 24.35 30.31
N ASP A 225 12.32 23.28 29.91
CA ASP A 225 11.83 22.27 30.82
C ASP A 225 11.61 20.93 30.10
N ARG A 226 11.64 19.85 30.88
CA ARG A 226 11.33 18.48 30.44
C ARG A 226 10.47 17.81 31.50
N ARG A 227 9.33 17.24 31.08
CA ARG A 227 8.40 16.56 31.99
C ARG A 227 7.82 15.28 31.38
N LEU A 228 7.36 14.38 32.25
CA LEU A 228 6.62 13.21 31.78
C LEU A 228 5.27 13.66 31.17
N LYS A 229 4.89 13.04 30.10
CA LYS A 229 3.62 13.28 29.42
C LYS A 229 2.45 12.93 30.33
N LYS A 230 1.49 13.83 30.40
CA LYS A 230 0.26 13.60 31.15
C LYS A 230 -0.75 12.81 30.28
N PRO A 231 -1.58 11.95 30.89
CA PRO A 231 -2.68 11.30 30.18
C PRO A 231 -3.64 12.35 29.62
N LYS A 232 -4.34 12.01 28.54
CA LYS A 232 -5.42 12.86 28.03
C LYS A 232 -6.57 12.92 29.04
N ILE A 233 -7.28 14.04 29.05
CA ILE A 233 -8.46 14.23 29.89
C ILE A 233 -9.63 14.74 29.06
N ASN A 234 -10.84 14.41 29.51
CA ASN A 234 -12.09 15.00 29.04
C ASN A 234 -12.68 15.82 30.15
N VAL A 235 -13.05 17.06 29.86
CA VAL A 235 -13.65 17.95 30.83
C VAL A 235 -14.89 18.64 30.26
N SER A 236 -15.76 19.09 31.13
CA SER A 236 -16.80 20.06 30.82
C SER A 236 -16.47 21.39 31.46
N HIS A 237 -16.82 22.50 30.80
CA HIS A 237 -16.63 23.83 31.36
C HIS A 237 -17.84 24.74 31.19
N ILE A 238 -17.94 25.72 32.08
CA ILE A 238 -18.83 26.87 31.97
C ILE A 238 -17.93 28.09 31.90
N MET A 239 -18.19 29.00 30.96
CA MET A 239 -17.33 30.15 30.73
C MET A 239 -18.12 31.43 30.69
N ILE A 240 -17.59 32.48 31.37
CA ILE A 240 -18.02 33.88 31.27
C ILE A 240 -16.84 34.68 30.73
N PHE A 241 -17.02 35.38 29.60
CA PHE A 241 -15.97 36.18 28.96
C PHE A 241 -15.52 37.36 29.80
N SER A 242 -14.23 37.66 29.79
CA SER A 242 -13.66 38.87 30.43
C SER A 242 -13.65 40.10 29.49
N ASN A 243 -14.28 40.05 28.32
CA ASN A 243 -14.19 41.11 27.33
C ASN A 243 -15.11 42.30 27.66
N LYS A 244 -14.57 43.52 27.62
CA LYS A 244 -15.27 44.80 27.93
C LYS A 244 -16.47 45.11 27.01
N ASP A 245 -16.55 44.43 25.85
CA ASP A 245 -17.63 44.64 24.88
C ASP A 245 -18.90 43.79 25.15
N LYS A 246 -18.89 42.94 26.20
CA LYS A 246 -20.03 42.11 26.59
C LYS A 246 -20.67 42.54 27.89
N LYS A 247 -22.00 42.46 27.93
CA LYS A 247 -22.94 43.03 28.93
C LYS A 247 -22.82 42.56 30.39
N VAL A 248 -21.78 41.80 30.78
CA VAL A 248 -21.61 41.34 32.15
C VAL A 248 -20.67 42.31 32.87
N GLU A 249 -21.23 43.14 33.78
CA GLU A 249 -20.45 44.16 34.52
C GLU A 249 -19.41 43.53 35.45
N ASN A 250 -19.66 42.34 36.01
CA ASN A 250 -18.73 41.63 36.87
C ASN A 250 -18.66 40.11 36.51
N PRO A 251 -17.79 39.70 35.59
CA PRO A 251 -17.65 38.29 35.20
C PRO A 251 -17.24 37.37 36.34
N GLU A 252 -16.44 37.85 37.28
CA GLU A 252 -16.01 37.09 38.45
C GLU A 252 -17.16 36.78 39.40
N GLU A 253 -17.98 37.78 39.72
CA GLU A 253 -19.16 37.59 40.53
C GLU A 253 -20.15 36.64 39.86
N ARG A 254 -20.36 36.82 38.54
CA ARG A 254 -21.30 35.99 37.78
C ARG A 254 -20.88 34.51 37.74
N ILE A 255 -19.60 34.22 37.55
CA ILE A 255 -19.13 32.81 37.52
C ILE A 255 -19.22 32.19 38.93
N ASN A 256 -18.98 32.96 40.00
CA ASN A 256 -19.15 32.50 41.39
C ASN A 256 -20.60 32.19 41.74
N GLU A 257 -21.58 32.98 41.26
CA GLU A 257 -23.01 32.66 41.38
C GLU A 257 -23.34 31.33 40.72
N LEU A 258 -22.86 31.11 39.48
CA LEU A 258 -23.08 29.86 38.76
C LEU A 258 -22.44 28.66 39.47
N TYR A 259 -21.25 28.85 40.04
CA TYR A 259 -20.61 27.84 40.86
C TYR A 259 -21.44 27.51 42.10
N ALA A 260 -21.95 28.52 42.81
CA ALA A 260 -22.82 28.33 43.97
C ALA A 260 -24.10 27.55 43.61
N MET A 261 -24.74 27.85 42.46
CA MET A 261 -25.90 27.07 41.98
C MET A 261 -25.59 25.59 41.81
N ILE A 262 -24.45 25.28 41.21
CA ILE A 262 -24.01 23.88 41.00
C ILE A 262 -23.76 23.21 42.36
N MET A 263 -23.09 23.90 43.28
CA MET A 263 -22.82 23.35 44.62
C MET A 263 -24.07 23.17 45.47
N GLN A 264 -25.19 23.87 45.14
CA GLN A 264 -26.52 23.67 45.73
C GLN A 264 -27.32 22.53 45.10
N GLY A 265 -26.76 21.86 44.08
CA GLY A 265 -27.36 20.68 43.45
C GLY A 265 -27.92 20.88 42.04
N GLU A 266 -27.76 22.06 41.44
CA GLU A 266 -28.11 22.24 40.02
C GLU A 266 -27.19 21.44 39.10
N SER A 267 -27.77 20.88 38.05
CA SER A 267 -27.00 20.11 37.09
C SER A 267 -25.99 20.98 36.34
N PHE A 268 -24.72 20.56 36.32
CA PHE A 268 -23.64 21.22 35.59
C PHE A 268 -24.02 21.47 34.13
N GLU A 269 -24.61 20.46 33.47
CA GLU A 269 -25.03 20.52 32.08
C GLU A 269 -26.14 21.55 31.86
N ASN A 270 -27.09 21.67 32.77
CA ASN A 270 -28.18 22.66 32.67
C ASN A 270 -27.64 24.07 32.84
N VAL A 271 -26.77 24.28 33.82
CA VAL A 271 -26.12 25.58 34.05
C VAL A 271 -25.25 25.95 32.85
N ALA A 272 -24.50 24.99 32.28
CA ALA A 272 -23.71 25.21 31.08
C ALA A 272 -24.59 25.63 29.88
N LYS A 273 -25.70 24.92 29.63
CA LYS A 273 -26.60 25.21 28.51
C LYS A 273 -27.26 26.59 28.62
N GLN A 274 -27.64 26.97 29.84
CA GLN A 274 -28.37 28.20 30.06
C GLN A 274 -27.45 29.43 30.12
N PHE A 275 -26.33 29.32 30.80
CA PHE A 275 -25.56 30.47 31.24
C PHE A 275 -24.15 30.55 30.63
N SER A 276 -23.57 29.44 30.10
CA SER A 276 -22.26 29.53 29.49
C SER A 276 -22.27 30.45 28.27
N GLU A 277 -21.31 31.38 28.24
CA GLU A 277 -21.11 32.27 27.11
C GLU A 277 -20.32 31.62 25.97
N ASP A 278 -19.59 30.52 26.23
CA ASP A 278 -19.09 29.64 25.16
C ASP A 278 -20.25 28.81 24.60
N LYS A 279 -20.88 29.35 23.56
CA LYS A 279 -22.05 28.72 22.92
C LYS A 279 -21.69 27.45 22.18
N SER A 280 -20.41 27.23 21.87
CA SER A 280 -19.97 26.02 21.17
C SER A 280 -20.05 24.78 22.06
N THR A 281 -19.61 24.91 23.31
CA THR A 281 -19.64 23.84 24.31
C THR A 281 -20.89 23.89 25.18
N GLY A 282 -21.40 25.08 25.50
CA GLY A 282 -22.58 25.25 26.34
C GLY A 282 -23.78 24.44 25.88
N LYS A 283 -24.12 24.46 24.59
CA LYS A 283 -25.23 23.68 24.00
C LYS A 283 -25.15 22.17 24.22
N VAL A 284 -23.94 21.64 24.43
CA VAL A 284 -23.67 20.20 24.71
C VAL A 284 -23.30 19.98 26.19
N GLY A 285 -23.76 20.84 27.09
CA GLY A 285 -23.53 20.73 28.55
C GLY A 285 -22.10 21.08 28.97
N GLY A 286 -21.43 21.91 28.21
CA GLY A 286 -20.06 22.38 28.49
C GLY A 286 -18.93 21.44 28.05
N GLN A 287 -19.23 20.30 27.43
CA GLN A 287 -18.22 19.28 27.10
C GLN A 287 -17.23 19.79 26.05
N ILE A 288 -15.94 19.63 26.34
CA ILE A 288 -14.81 19.90 25.44
C ILE A 288 -14.34 18.58 24.86
N LYS A 289 -13.79 18.59 23.64
CA LYS A 289 -13.10 17.43 23.09
C LYS A 289 -11.97 17.00 24.02
N THR A 290 -11.76 15.68 24.14
CA THR A 290 -10.61 15.10 24.84
C THR A 290 -9.31 15.74 24.36
N PHE A 291 -8.48 16.22 25.30
CA PHE A 291 -7.25 16.92 24.99
C PHE A 291 -6.07 16.41 25.84
N GLY A 292 -4.87 16.57 25.30
CA GLY A 292 -3.60 16.40 26.00
C GLY A 292 -2.99 17.73 26.37
N THR A 293 -1.84 17.71 27.01
CA THR A 293 -1.09 18.90 27.38
C THR A 293 -0.61 19.65 26.14
N GLY A 294 -0.85 20.96 26.07
CA GLY A 294 -0.49 21.81 24.93
C GLY A 294 -1.50 21.82 23.77
N ASP A 295 -2.59 21.05 23.85
CA ASP A 295 -3.62 21.03 22.80
C ASP A 295 -4.53 22.30 22.86
N LEU A 296 -4.60 22.96 24.01
CA LEU A 296 -5.45 24.13 24.21
C LEU A 296 -4.64 25.43 24.20
N ARG A 297 -5.18 26.48 23.55
CA ARG A 297 -4.60 27.83 23.57
C ARG A 297 -4.93 28.63 24.86
N ALA A 298 -5.10 27.92 25.98
CA ALA A 298 -5.45 28.44 27.28
C ALA A 298 -4.65 27.73 28.38
N PRO A 299 -3.37 28.04 28.57
CA PRO A 299 -2.50 27.34 29.50
C PRO A 299 -2.95 27.37 30.95
N GLU A 300 -3.60 28.46 31.38
CA GLU A 300 -4.18 28.60 32.74
C GLU A 300 -5.34 27.61 32.92
N PHE A 301 -6.22 27.50 31.94
CA PHE A 301 -7.32 26.54 31.92
C PHE A 301 -6.81 25.11 31.96
N GLU A 302 -5.83 24.79 31.07
CA GLU A 302 -5.24 23.46 31.00
C GLU A 302 -4.58 23.06 32.33
N LYS A 303 -3.77 23.95 32.92
CA LYS A 303 -3.17 23.73 34.22
C LYS A 303 -4.20 23.45 35.31
N ALA A 304 -5.30 24.21 35.34
CA ALA A 304 -6.40 24.02 36.26
C ALA A 304 -7.13 22.70 36.06
N ALA A 305 -7.47 22.36 34.81
CA ALA A 305 -8.12 21.10 34.48
C ALA A 305 -7.28 19.86 34.91
N TYR A 306 -5.95 19.90 34.70
CA TYR A 306 -5.05 18.84 35.16
C TYR A 306 -4.80 18.82 36.69
N SER A 307 -5.22 19.85 37.44
CA SER A 307 -5.13 19.82 38.89
C SER A 307 -6.27 19.04 39.57
N ILE A 308 -7.36 18.79 38.83
CA ILE A 308 -8.50 18.02 39.31
C ILE A 308 -8.08 16.53 39.44
N LYS A 309 -8.37 15.95 40.60
CA LYS A 309 -7.88 14.61 40.92
C LYS A 309 -8.86 13.50 40.54
N ASN A 310 -10.15 13.72 40.83
CA ASN A 310 -11.17 12.69 40.69
C ASN A 310 -12.17 13.03 39.59
N GLU A 311 -12.61 11.99 38.88
CA GLU A 311 -13.69 12.15 37.90
C GLU A 311 -14.98 12.61 38.59
N GLY A 312 -15.70 13.53 37.95
CA GLY A 312 -16.88 14.18 38.52
C GLY A 312 -16.56 15.38 39.40
N GLU A 313 -15.32 15.58 39.82
CA GLU A 313 -14.91 16.72 40.67
C GLU A 313 -15.00 18.03 39.89
N ILE A 314 -15.56 19.07 40.58
CA ILE A 314 -15.75 20.39 40.01
C ILE A 314 -14.81 21.38 40.71
N LEU A 315 -13.97 22.03 39.91
CA LEU A 315 -13.02 23.02 40.40
C LEU A 315 -13.72 24.37 40.61
N ALA A 316 -13.33 25.07 41.68
CA ALA A 316 -13.73 26.44 41.90
C ALA A 316 -13.35 27.36 40.72
N PRO A 317 -14.06 28.47 40.49
CA PRO A 317 -13.83 29.34 39.35
C PRO A 317 -12.36 29.76 39.19
N ILE A 318 -11.84 29.63 37.96
CA ILE A 318 -10.49 30.10 37.60
C ILE A 318 -10.54 31.10 36.46
N LYS A 319 -9.52 31.92 36.36
CA LYS A 319 -9.37 32.93 35.31
C LYS A 319 -8.37 32.45 34.24
N SER A 320 -8.71 32.63 32.97
CA SER A 320 -7.81 32.47 31.82
C SER A 320 -7.77 33.76 31.00
N SER A 321 -6.98 33.76 29.93
CA SER A 321 -6.96 34.83 28.92
C SER A 321 -8.31 35.05 28.22
N PHE A 322 -9.22 34.06 28.23
CA PHE A 322 -10.55 34.15 27.61
C PHE A 322 -11.63 34.63 28.56
N GLY A 323 -11.50 34.40 29.85
CA GLY A 323 -12.49 34.72 30.83
C GLY A 323 -12.39 33.84 32.08
N TRP A 324 -13.53 33.77 32.80
CA TRP A 324 -13.69 32.95 34.00
C TRP A 324 -14.31 31.60 33.64
N HIS A 325 -13.87 30.53 34.28
CA HIS A 325 -14.29 29.14 34.00
C HIS A 325 -14.60 28.39 35.29
N ILE A 326 -15.65 27.58 35.25
CA ILE A 326 -15.86 26.43 36.14
C ILE A 326 -15.52 25.18 35.32
N ILE A 327 -14.74 24.27 35.88
CA ILE A 327 -14.25 23.08 35.16
C ILE A 327 -14.67 21.83 35.95
N ARG A 328 -15.24 20.84 35.28
CA ARG A 328 -15.50 19.50 35.82
C ARG A 328 -14.71 18.47 35.05
N LEU A 329 -13.98 17.59 35.71
CA LEU A 329 -13.32 16.46 35.11
C LEU A 329 -14.35 15.38 34.81
N ASN A 330 -14.50 15.00 33.53
CA ASN A 330 -15.41 13.95 33.13
C ASN A 330 -14.69 12.58 33.11
N GLU A 331 -13.50 12.55 32.56
CA GLU A 331 -12.74 11.30 32.37
C GLU A 331 -11.24 11.57 32.29
N LYS A 332 -10.45 10.67 32.86
CA LYS A 332 -8.99 10.68 32.81
C LYS A 332 -8.49 9.40 32.14
N PHE A 333 -7.95 9.56 30.94
CA PHE A 333 -7.49 8.41 30.15
C PHE A 333 -6.17 7.86 30.68
N THR A 334 -5.93 6.58 30.46
CA THR A 334 -4.60 5.98 30.65
C THR A 334 -3.69 6.30 29.47
N ILE A 335 -2.37 6.36 29.71
CA ILE A 335 -1.40 6.43 28.61
C ILE A 335 -1.34 5.03 27.96
N PRO A 336 -1.63 4.92 26.66
CA PRO A 336 -1.62 3.61 25.99
C PRO A 336 -0.24 2.96 26.05
N SER A 337 -0.22 1.63 26.11
CA SER A 337 1.00 0.81 26.07
C SER A 337 1.75 0.92 24.74
N PHE A 338 2.98 0.39 24.69
CA PHE A 338 3.76 0.33 23.44
C PHE A 338 3.01 -0.39 22.32
N GLU A 339 2.44 -1.55 22.61
CA GLU A 339 1.74 -2.37 21.60
C GLU A 339 0.50 -1.66 21.04
N GLU A 340 -0.22 -0.90 21.88
CA GLU A 340 -1.38 -0.10 21.44
C GLU A 340 -0.97 1.10 20.58
N GLN A 341 0.18 1.73 20.88
CA GLN A 341 0.68 2.89 20.13
C GLN A 341 1.44 2.53 18.87
N LYS A 342 2.01 1.32 18.80
CA LYS A 342 2.90 0.86 17.72
C LYS A 342 2.36 1.07 16.31
N PRO A 343 1.10 0.69 15.96
CA PRO A 343 0.57 0.89 14.61
C PRO A 343 0.52 2.38 14.20
N ASP A 344 0.19 3.25 15.14
CA ASP A 344 0.10 4.70 14.92
C ASP A 344 1.48 5.33 14.74
N ILE A 345 2.46 4.89 15.55
CA ILE A 345 3.86 5.34 15.46
C ILE A 345 4.45 4.87 14.12
N GLU A 346 4.28 3.61 13.72
CA GLU A 346 4.73 3.07 12.44
C GLU A 346 4.16 3.85 11.26
N LYS A 347 2.87 4.15 11.29
CA LYS A 347 2.22 4.98 10.27
C LYS A 347 2.85 6.36 10.17
N LYS A 348 3.07 7.04 11.31
CA LYS A 348 3.70 8.38 11.37
C LYS A 348 5.15 8.35 10.90
N ILE A 349 5.90 7.31 11.21
CA ILE A 349 7.27 7.12 10.71
C ILE A 349 7.28 7.00 9.19
N ASN A 350 6.38 6.20 8.63
CA ASN A 350 6.34 5.90 7.20
C ASN A 350 5.79 7.04 6.32
N THR A 351 5.00 7.96 6.89
CA THR A 351 4.34 9.04 6.13
C THR A 351 4.88 10.44 6.43
N GLY A 352 5.65 10.62 7.49
CA GLY A 352 6.12 11.92 7.97
C GLY A 352 7.58 12.24 7.60
N ALA A 353 8.15 13.21 8.31
CA ALA A 353 9.54 13.66 8.11
C ALA A 353 10.58 12.55 8.33
N ARG A 354 10.26 11.54 9.15
CA ARG A 354 11.14 10.38 9.36
C ARG A 354 11.28 9.50 8.11
N ALA A 355 10.28 9.46 7.23
CA ALA A 355 10.40 8.73 5.97
C ALA A 355 11.55 9.26 5.10
N ASN A 356 11.77 10.58 5.09
CA ASN A 356 12.90 11.18 4.39
C ASN A 356 14.23 10.79 5.02
N PHE A 357 14.29 10.73 6.35
CA PHE A 357 15.48 10.27 7.07
C PHE A 357 15.80 8.80 6.75
N VAL A 358 14.79 7.93 6.70
CA VAL A 358 14.94 6.52 6.28
C VAL A 358 15.50 6.47 4.86
N THR A 359 14.93 7.22 3.92
CA THR A 359 15.41 7.28 2.53
C THR A 359 16.86 7.72 2.45
N GLN A 360 17.22 8.78 3.16
CA GLN A 360 18.61 9.28 3.19
C GLN A 360 19.58 8.26 3.80
N THR A 361 19.16 7.57 4.86
CA THR A 361 19.97 6.54 5.51
C THR A 361 20.20 5.35 4.57
N ILE A 362 19.18 4.94 3.81
CA ILE A 362 19.30 3.90 2.78
C ILE A 362 20.28 4.35 1.70
N SER A 363 20.14 5.57 1.18
CA SER A 363 21.06 6.12 0.18
C SER A 363 22.50 6.15 0.67
N ASN A 364 22.74 6.58 1.91
CA ASN A 364 24.05 6.59 2.52
C ASN A 364 24.66 5.18 2.65
N LYS A 365 23.85 4.17 3.00
CA LYS A 365 24.30 2.77 3.07
C LYS A 365 24.69 2.23 1.70
N ILE A 366 23.91 2.54 0.66
CA ILE A 366 24.21 2.14 -0.71
C ILE A 366 25.52 2.78 -1.16
N ILE A 367 25.69 4.07 -0.90
CA ILE A 367 26.92 4.81 -1.17
C ILE A 367 28.12 4.18 -0.43
N ALA A 368 27.98 3.87 0.84
CA ALA A 368 29.05 3.26 1.63
C ALA A 368 29.42 1.85 1.14
N LYS A 369 28.43 1.07 0.67
CA LYS A 369 28.66 -0.30 0.20
C LYS A 369 29.29 -0.37 -1.20
N TYR A 370 28.81 0.45 -2.12
CA TYR A 370 29.20 0.32 -3.55
C TYR A 370 30.08 1.45 -4.05
N GLY A 371 30.18 2.56 -3.30
CA GLY A 371 30.86 3.76 -3.74
C GLY A 371 29.95 4.70 -4.55
N TYR A 372 30.28 5.97 -4.50
CA TYR A 372 29.61 7.04 -5.24
C TYR A 372 30.61 8.11 -5.63
N LYS A 373 30.56 8.57 -6.88
CA LYS A 373 31.43 9.64 -7.36
C LYS A 373 30.60 10.64 -8.16
N GLU A 374 30.64 11.90 -7.73
CA GLU A 374 30.08 13.00 -8.52
C GLU A 374 30.78 13.13 -9.86
N GLY A 375 30.01 13.42 -10.89
CA GLY A 375 30.52 13.74 -12.23
C GLY A 375 30.89 15.22 -12.35
N GLN A 376 30.76 15.74 -13.57
CA GLN A 376 31.00 17.15 -13.83
C GLN A 376 29.84 18.01 -13.33
N ASN A 377 30.13 19.31 -13.08
CA ASN A 377 29.07 20.26 -12.75
C ASN A 377 28.06 20.37 -13.92
N TYR A 378 26.85 19.90 -13.67
CA TYR A 378 25.77 19.78 -14.64
C TYR A 378 24.99 21.09 -14.86
N SER A 379 24.99 21.99 -13.86
CA SER A 379 24.11 23.16 -13.87
C SER A 379 24.33 24.07 -15.10
N PRO A 380 25.56 24.38 -15.52
CA PRO A 380 25.76 25.23 -16.73
C PRO A 380 25.18 24.62 -17.99
N TYR A 381 25.33 23.30 -18.17
CA TYR A 381 24.80 22.60 -19.32
C TYR A 381 23.26 22.63 -19.33
N PHE A 382 22.64 22.19 -18.24
CA PHE A 382 21.19 22.07 -18.15
C PHE A 382 20.48 23.41 -18.13
N ASN A 383 21.10 24.48 -17.61
CA ASN A 383 20.55 25.84 -17.70
C ASN A 383 20.39 26.32 -19.16
N THR A 384 21.28 25.88 -20.05
CA THR A 384 21.18 26.16 -21.48
C THR A 384 20.26 25.18 -22.19
N TYR A 385 20.37 23.89 -21.87
CA TYR A 385 19.64 22.82 -22.53
C TYR A 385 18.11 22.85 -22.24
N LEU A 386 17.72 23.22 -21.04
CA LEU A 386 16.31 23.37 -20.66
C LEU A 386 15.77 24.72 -21.16
N THR A 387 14.79 24.70 -22.06
CA THR A 387 14.08 25.92 -22.47
C THR A 387 13.11 26.39 -21.39
N ASP A 388 12.63 27.64 -21.48
CA ASP A 388 11.68 28.19 -20.49
C ASP A 388 10.29 27.51 -20.49
N SER A 389 10.04 26.65 -21.48
CA SER A 389 8.87 25.80 -21.50
C SER A 389 8.81 24.83 -20.29
N ILE A 390 9.95 24.58 -19.63
CA ILE A 390 10.03 23.77 -18.39
C ILE A 390 9.21 24.38 -17.25
N TYR A 391 9.17 25.72 -17.12
CA TYR A 391 8.35 26.41 -16.13
C TYR A 391 6.84 26.22 -16.36
N LYS A 392 6.46 25.98 -17.63
CA LYS A 392 5.09 25.66 -18.04
C LYS A 392 4.80 24.17 -18.03
N LYS A 393 5.77 23.34 -17.61
CA LYS A 393 5.67 21.86 -17.62
C LYS A 393 5.40 21.28 -19.02
N LYS A 394 5.93 21.90 -20.04
CA LYS A 394 5.78 21.58 -21.47
C LYS A 394 7.12 21.44 -22.20
N TRP A 395 8.21 21.28 -21.47
CA TRP A 395 9.51 21.07 -22.08
C TRP A 395 9.55 19.72 -22.81
N VAL A 396 10.12 19.72 -24.00
CA VAL A 396 10.27 18.57 -24.88
C VAL A 396 11.73 18.12 -24.85
N TYR A 397 11.95 16.85 -24.54
CA TYR A 397 13.27 16.24 -24.56
C TYR A 397 13.79 16.16 -25.99
N THR A 398 15.02 16.61 -26.22
CA THR A 398 15.80 16.37 -27.44
C THR A 398 17.01 15.50 -27.10
N PRO A 399 17.38 14.49 -27.92
CA PRO A 399 18.56 13.68 -27.66
C PRO A 399 19.82 14.54 -27.45
N ILE A 400 20.55 14.24 -26.37
CA ILE A 400 21.83 14.91 -26.09
C ILE A 400 22.90 14.32 -27.02
N PRO A 401 23.63 15.14 -27.77
CA PRO A 401 24.75 14.67 -28.61
C PRO A 401 25.79 13.88 -27.80
N SER A 402 26.42 12.89 -28.42
CA SER A 402 27.36 12.01 -27.73
C SER A 402 28.51 12.74 -27.03
N GLU A 403 29.01 13.82 -27.66
CA GLU A 403 30.08 14.69 -27.16
C GLU A 403 29.68 15.49 -25.90
N ASP A 404 28.40 15.78 -25.76
CA ASP A 404 27.83 16.52 -24.62
C ASP A 404 27.23 15.60 -23.54
N ASN A 405 27.02 14.32 -23.87
CA ASN A 405 26.44 13.34 -22.95
C ASN A 405 27.48 12.83 -21.94
N LYS A 406 27.76 13.67 -20.94
CA LYS A 406 28.77 13.44 -19.92
C LYS A 406 28.25 12.56 -18.78
N VAL A 407 29.20 11.99 -18.04
CA VAL A 407 28.89 11.27 -16.80
C VAL A 407 28.35 12.26 -15.77
N PHE A 408 27.11 12.02 -15.35
CA PHE A 408 26.40 12.82 -14.35
C PHE A 408 26.87 12.47 -12.93
N PHE A 409 26.95 11.18 -12.64
CA PHE A 409 27.61 10.58 -11.48
C PHE A 409 27.77 9.06 -11.71
N THR A 410 28.60 8.45 -10.86
CA THR A 410 28.86 7.00 -10.92
C THR A 410 28.43 6.35 -9.61
N ILE A 411 27.77 5.19 -9.67
CA ILE A 411 27.41 4.36 -8.52
C ILE A 411 28.08 2.99 -8.73
N GLY A 412 29.05 2.64 -7.90
CA GLY A 412 29.89 1.44 -8.13
C GLY A 412 30.58 1.52 -9.49
N THR A 413 30.19 0.62 -10.40
CA THR A 413 30.70 0.58 -11.78
C THR A 413 29.74 1.20 -12.81
N LYS A 414 28.54 1.60 -12.41
CA LYS A 414 27.49 2.13 -13.31
C LYS A 414 27.61 3.63 -13.46
N GLU A 415 27.80 4.07 -14.67
CA GLU A 415 27.77 5.48 -15.04
C GLU A 415 26.34 5.90 -15.34
N ILE A 416 25.89 6.98 -14.72
CA ILE A 416 24.62 7.65 -14.99
C ILE A 416 24.96 8.88 -15.82
N MET A 417 24.28 9.04 -16.95
CA MET A 417 24.61 10.04 -17.95
C MET A 417 23.68 11.26 -17.88
N TYR A 418 24.09 12.36 -18.47
CA TYR A 418 23.23 13.55 -18.65
C TYR A 418 21.91 13.23 -19.34
N SER A 419 21.93 12.32 -20.32
CA SER A 419 20.72 11.86 -21.01
C SER A 419 19.72 11.18 -20.09
N ASP A 420 20.17 10.48 -19.04
CA ASP A 420 19.30 9.81 -18.08
C ASP A 420 18.58 10.85 -17.21
N PHE A 421 19.32 11.85 -16.75
CA PHE A 421 18.71 12.96 -15.99
C PHE A 421 17.76 13.81 -16.87
N ALA A 422 18.08 14.03 -18.12
CA ALA A 422 17.21 14.76 -19.05
C ALA A 422 15.89 14.00 -19.30
N LYS A 423 15.94 12.68 -19.46
CA LYS A 423 14.75 11.82 -19.55
C LYS A 423 13.93 11.88 -18.27
N TYR A 424 14.61 11.80 -17.11
CA TYR A 424 13.95 11.93 -15.81
C TYR A 424 13.21 13.28 -15.68
N ILE A 425 13.83 14.40 -16.06
CA ILE A 425 13.19 15.71 -16.07
C ILE A 425 11.94 15.71 -16.95
N ARG A 426 12.03 15.15 -18.17
CA ARG A 426 10.90 15.03 -19.09
C ARG A 426 9.72 14.33 -18.42
N ASP A 427 9.96 13.21 -17.77
CA ASP A 427 8.91 12.34 -17.23
C ASP A 427 8.30 12.93 -15.95
N HIS A 428 9.10 13.66 -15.17
CA HIS A 428 8.69 14.19 -13.87
C HIS A 428 8.34 15.70 -13.85
N GLN A 429 8.55 16.45 -14.93
CA GLN A 429 8.27 17.90 -14.96
C GLN A 429 6.83 18.27 -14.57
N ARG A 430 5.85 17.36 -14.78
CA ARG A 430 4.43 17.59 -14.48
C ARG A 430 4.11 17.49 -13.00
N LEU A 431 4.91 16.74 -12.25
CA LEU A 431 4.68 16.40 -10.82
C LEU A 431 5.27 17.44 -9.86
N GLY A 432 6.15 18.31 -10.33
CA GLY A 432 6.92 19.23 -9.50
C GLY A 432 6.18 20.49 -9.06
N LYS A 433 6.78 21.19 -8.09
CA LYS A 433 6.41 22.54 -7.65
C LYS A 433 6.56 23.54 -8.81
N LYS A 434 6.04 24.75 -8.66
CA LYS A 434 6.41 25.86 -9.52
C LYS A 434 7.77 26.40 -9.08
N TYR A 435 8.70 26.54 -10.02
CA TYR A 435 10.04 27.07 -9.78
C TYR A 435 10.16 28.48 -10.38
N SER A 436 10.94 29.31 -9.74
CA SER A 436 11.25 30.69 -10.23
C SER A 436 12.53 30.74 -11.05
N ASP A 437 13.40 29.75 -10.91
CA ASP A 437 14.66 29.65 -11.65
C ASP A 437 15.04 28.20 -11.92
N LYS A 438 15.91 27.96 -12.92
CA LYS A 438 16.34 26.64 -13.36
C LYS A 438 17.29 25.99 -12.36
N ASP A 439 18.13 26.74 -11.66
CA ASP A 439 19.08 26.19 -10.70
C ASP A 439 18.36 25.47 -9.54
N ARG A 440 17.29 26.09 -9.04
CA ARG A 440 16.45 25.47 -7.99
C ARG A 440 15.70 24.25 -8.48
N LEU A 441 15.15 24.32 -9.71
CA LEU A 441 14.50 23.18 -10.34
C LEU A 441 15.49 22.01 -10.49
N LEU A 442 16.68 22.29 -11.01
CA LEU A 442 17.72 21.29 -11.23
C LEU A 442 18.19 20.67 -9.93
N LEU A 443 18.40 21.49 -8.89
CA LEU A 443 18.84 21.00 -7.59
C LEU A 443 17.78 20.07 -6.92
N ASP A 444 16.50 20.47 -6.99
CA ASP A 444 15.39 19.66 -6.49
C ASP A 444 15.29 18.32 -7.22
N MET A 445 15.27 18.36 -8.54
CA MET A 445 15.17 17.16 -9.36
C MET A 445 16.39 16.25 -9.22
N TYR A 446 17.59 16.84 -9.10
CA TYR A 446 18.82 16.08 -8.87
C TYR A 446 18.75 15.23 -7.58
N GLY A 447 18.32 15.84 -6.47
CA GLY A 447 18.23 15.14 -5.19
C GLY A 447 17.31 13.91 -5.22
N VAL A 448 16.16 14.04 -5.90
CA VAL A 448 15.21 12.92 -6.06
C VAL A 448 15.78 11.87 -7.02
N PHE A 449 16.28 12.32 -8.19
CA PHE A 449 16.86 11.43 -9.20
C PHE A 449 18.04 10.63 -8.67
N LYS A 450 18.94 11.25 -7.90
CA LYS A 450 20.07 10.56 -7.25
C LYS A 450 19.61 9.44 -6.33
N ASN A 451 18.62 9.72 -5.47
CA ASN A 451 18.08 8.70 -4.55
C ASN A 451 17.40 7.55 -5.31
N GLU A 452 16.69 7.86 -6.39
CA GLU A 452 16.07 6.86 -7.26
C GLU A 452 17.11 6.01 -8.00
N ALA A 453 18.13 6.65 -8.57
CA ALA A 453 19.24 5.93 -9.23
C ALA A 453 20.01 5.01 -8.27
N LEU A 454 20.28 5.48 -7.03
CA LEU A 454 20.90 4.64 -5.98
C LEU A 454 20.02 3.43 -5.63
N LYS A 455 18.73 3.65 -5.48
CA LYS A 455 17.76 2.58 -5.19
C LYS A 455 17.69 1.56 -6.33
N ASN A 456 17.61 2.03 -7.59
CA ASN A 456 17.55 1.16 -8.77
C ASN A 456 18.85 0.36 -8.93
N TYR A 457 20.01 0.99 -8.73
CA TYR A 457 21.30 0.28 -8.71
C TYR A 457 21.32 -0.81 -7.63
N TYR A 458 20.83 -0.51 -6.42
CA TYR A 458 20.76 -1.51 -5.36
C TYR A 458 19.86 -2.69 -5.72
N LYS A 459 18.71 -2.46 -6.37
CA LYS A 459 17.83 -3.54 -6.83
C LYS A 459 18.52 -4.45 -7.86
N GLU A 460 19.22 -3.86 -8.84
CA GLU A 460 20.01 -4.60 -9.81
C GLU A 460 21.09 -5.47 -9.11
N ARG A 461 21.77 -4.89 -8.10
CA ARG A 461 22.76 -5.62 -7.31
C ARG A 461 22.13 -6.69 -6.42
N LEU A 462 20.94 -6.44 -5.90
CA LEU A 462 20.21 -7.38 -5.06
C LEU A 462 19.85 -8.65 -5.82
N GLU A 463 19.42 -8.54 -7.07
CA GLU A 463 19.16 -9.68 -7.93
C GLU A 463 20.44 -10.52 -8.20
N LEU A 464 21.60 -9.87 -8.24
CA LEU A 464 22.88 -10.55 -8.44
C LEU A 464 23.50 -11.12 -7.15
N GLU A 465 23.24 -10.53 -6.01
CA GLU A 465 23.91 -10.80 -4.74
C GLU A 465 23.08 -11.61 -3.74
N ASN A 466 21.75 -11.69 -3.95
CA ASN A 466 20.83 -12.39 -3.06
C ASN A 466 20.02 -13.44 -3.84
N GLU A 467 20.35 -14.70 -3.62
CA GLU A 467 19.75 -15.83 -4.33
C GLU A 467 18.23 -15.93 -4.09
N GLU A 468 17.77 -15.74 -2.85
CA GLU A 468 16.34 -15.77 -2.52
C GLU A 468 15.56 -14.67 -3.26
N TYR A 469 16.09 -13.45 -3.27
CA TYR A 469 15.49 -12.35 -4.01
C TYR A 469 15.45 -12.64 -5.52
N ALA A 470 16.57 -13.13 -6.08
CA ALA A 470 16.67 -13.45 -7.49
C ALA A 470 15.63 -14.51 -7.93
N ILE A 471 15.41 -15.52 -7.11
CA ILE A 471 14.41 -16.56 -7.36
C ILE A 471 13.02 -15.95 -7.43
N ILE A 472 12.63 -15.22 -6.37
CA ILE A 472 11.28 -14.65 -6.25
C ILE A 472 10.99 -13.66 -7.39
N ILE A 473 11.95 -12.77 -7.69
CA ILE A 473 11.75 -11.75 -8.73
C ILE A 473 11.68 -12.36 -10.13
N ASN A 474 12.47 -13.41 -10.40
CA ASN A 474 12.41 -14.14 -11.66
C ASN A 474 11.12 -14.92 -11.85
N GLU A 475 10.62 -15.56 -10.78
CA GLU A 475 9.31 -16.24 -10.82
C GLU A 475 8.19 -15.26 -11.15
N TYR A 476 8.20 -14.07 -10.53
CA TYR A 476 7.18 -13.07 -10.80
C TYR A 476 7.28 -12.51 -12.23
N ARG A 477 8.51 -12.18 -12.67
CA ARG A 477 8.81 -11.75 -14.04
C ARG A 477 8.28 -12.74 -15.07
N ASN A 478 8.63 -14.00 -14.91
CA ASN A 478 8.23 -15.08 -15.79
C ASN A 478 6.72 -15.36 -15.71
N GLY A 479 6.12 -15.27 -14.54
CA GLY A 479 4.68 -15.44 -14.34
C GLY A 479 3.86 -14.40 -15.11
N LEU A 480 4.26 -13.13 -15.07
CA LEU A 480 3.62 -12.06 -15.87
C LEU A 480 3.74 -12.32 -17.37
N LEU A 481 4.92 -12.74 -17.83
CA LEU A 481 5.14 -13.06 -19.25
C LEU A 481 4.28 -14.23 -19.71
N VAL A 482 4.20 -15.29 -18.91
CA VAL A 482 3.35 -16.46 -19.22
C VAL A 482 1.88 -16.06 -19.23
N TYR A 483 1.44 -15.24 -18.27
CA TYR A 483 0.06 -14.72 -18.26
C TYR A 483 -0.26 -13.95 -19.53
N ASP A 484 0.59 -12.99 -19.92
CA ASP A 484 0.34 -12.13 -21.08
C ASP A 484 0.38 -12.94 -22.41
N VAL A 485 1.32 -13.87 -22.59
CA VAL A 485 1.39 -14.69 -23.78
C VAL A 485 0.23 -15.67 -23.88
N MET A 486 -0.22 -16.24 -22.76
CA MET A 486 -1.42 -17.09 -22.69
C MET A 486 -2.69 -16.30 -22.99
N LYS A 487 -2.82 -15.12 -22.39
CA LYS A 487 -3.93 -14.21 -22.64
C LYS A 487 -4.06 -13.91 -24.13
N ASN A 488 -2.97 -13.49 -24.76
CA ASN A 488 -3.00 -13.07 -26.16
C ASN A 488 -3.22 -14.24 -27.14
N ASN A 489 -2.52 -15.35 -26.95
CA ASN A 489 -2.51 -16.46 -27.91
C ASN A 489 -3.61 -17.50 -27.68
N ILE A 490 -4.17 -17.56 -26.46
CA ILE A 490 -5.18 -18.57 -26.10
C ILE A 490 -6.51 -17.93 -25.73
N TRP A 491 -6.56 -17.13 -24.68
CA TRP A 491 -7.84 -16.72 -24.10
C TRP A 491 -8.57 -15.70 -24.95
N GLU A 492 -7.91 -14.64 -25.41
CA GLU A 492 -8.52 -13.65 -26.28
C GLU A 492 -8.70 -14.19 -27.70
N ALA A 493 -7.78 -15.05 -28.18
CA ALA A 493 -7.93 -15.73 -29.46
C ALA A 493 -9.17 -16.64 -29.48
N ALA A 494 -9.36 -17.48 -28.46
CA ALA A 494 -10.54 -18.34 -28.35
C ALA A 494 -11.85 -17.54 -28.23
N LYS A 495 -11.83 -16.43 -27.49
CA LYS A 495 -12.98 -15.59 -27.26
C LYS A 495 -13.43 -14.80 -28.49
N SER A 496 -12.46 -14.38 -29.31
CA SER A 496 -12.72 -13.65 -30.56
C SER A 496 -13.07 -14.56 -31.74
N ASP A 497 -12.63 -15.83 -31.73
CA ASP A 497 -12.91 -16.80 -32.80
C ASP A 497 -14.28 -17.48 -32.63
N SER A 498 -15.35 -16.72 -32.87
CA SER A 498 -16.71 -17.23 -32.77
C SER A 498 -17.05 -18.34 -33.78
N ILE A 499 -16.36 -18.36 -34.93
CA ILE A 499 -16.54 -19.39 -35.99
C ILE A 499 -15.89 -20.70 -35.54
N GLY A 500 -14.62 -20.65 -35.10
CA GLY A 500 -13.90 -21.81 -34.57
C GLY A 500 -14.59 -22.41 -33.37
N LEU A 501 -15.07 -21.58 -32.45
CA LEU A 501 -15.80 -22.01 -31.26
C LEU A 501 -17.11 -22.78 -31.61
N LYS A 502 -17.90 -22.28 -32.57
CA LYS A 502 -19.10 -23.01 -33.05
C LYS A 502 -18.73 -24.30 -33.75
N LYS A 503 -17.67 -24.30 -34.58
CA LYS A 503 -17.18 -25.51 -35.24
C LYS A 503 -16.71 -26.55 -34.23
N TYR A 504 -16.00 -26.13 -33.20
CA TYR A 504 -15.56 -26.97 -32.09
C TYR A 504 -16.73 -27.60 -31.36
N TYR A 505 -17.75 -26.79 -31.00
CA TYR A 505 -18.99 -27.31 -30.39
C TYR A 505 -19.66 -28.34 -31.30
N THR A 506 -19.84 -28.06 -32.59
CA THR A 506 -20.48 -29.01 -33.53
C THR A 506 -19.76 -30.33 -33.59
N ALA A 507 -18.39 -30.31 -33.55
CA ALA A 507 -17.59 -31.52 -33.58
C ALA A 507 -17.59 -32.29 -32.25
N THR A 508 -17.91 -31.64 -31.13
CA THR A 508 -17.81 -32.22 -29.78
C THR A 508 -19.15 -32.19 -29.03
N LYS A 509 -20.27 -31.94 -29.71
CA LYS A 509 -21.57 -31.73 -29.10
C LYS A 509 -22.03 -32.90 -28.22
N ASP A 510 -21.65 -34.14 -28.60
CA ASP A 510 -21.99 -35.35 -27.85
C ASP A 510 -21.34 -35.43 -26.46
N ASN A 511 -20.37 -34.54 -26.18
CA ASN A 511 -19.80 -34.39 -24.85
C ASN A 511 -20.64 -33.49 -23.94
N TYR A 512 -21.66 -32.86 -24.47
CA TYR A 512 -22.48 -31.88 -23.75
C TYR A 512 -23.96 -32.33 -23.75
N MET A 513 -24.25 -33.40 -23.02
CA MET A 513 -25.58 -34.00 -22.97
C MET A 513 -26.32 -33.52 -21.71
N TRP A 514 -27.63 -33.27 -21.88
CA TRP A 514 -28.54 -33.35 -20.77
C TRP A 514 -28.70 -34.82 -20.36
N LYS A 515 -28.69 -35.08 -19.08
CA LYS A 515 -29.22 -36.35 -18.56
C LYS A 515 -30.72 -36.40 -18.79
N GLU A 516 -31.32 -37.55 -18.49
CA GLU A 516 -32.78 -37.63 -18.40
C GLU A 516 -33.31 -36.55 -17.47
N ARG A 517 -34.34 -35.83 -17.86
CA ARG A 517 -34.96 -34.71 -17.11
C ARG A 517 -36.42 -34.92 -16.90
N VAL A 518 -36.99 -34.29 -15.93
CA VAL A 518 -38.42 -34.28 -15.66
C VAL A 518 -38.93 -32.85 -15.58
N ASP A 519 -40.01 -32.54 -16.29
CA ASP A 519 -40.78 -31.33 -16.04
C ASP A 519 -41.74 -31.61 -14.90
N VAL A 520 -41.59 -30.90 -13.80
CA VAL A 520 -42.31 -31.19 -12.56
C VAL A 520 -42.89 -29.95 -11.91
N ASP A 521 -43.96 -30.19 -11.17
CA ASP A 521 -44.38 -29.30 -10.09
C ASP A 521 -44.10 -29.98 -8.76
N ILE A 522 -43.27 -29.35 -7.92
CA ILE A 522 -42.84 -29.84 -6.61
C ILE A 522 -43.65 -29.07 -5.57
N ILE A 523 -44.45 -29.76 -4.77
CA ILE A 523 -45.17 -29.18 -3.64
C ILE A 523 -44.51 -29.64 -2.34
N SER A 524 -44.00 -28.70 -1.57
CA SER A 524 -43.37 -28.95 -0.27
C SER A 524 -44.21 -28.38 0.86
N SER A 525 -44.39 -29.13 1.94
CA SER A 525 -45.09 -28.70 3.15
C SER A 525 -44.42 -29.23 4.39
N THR A 526 -44.34 -28.46 5.47
CA THR A 526 -43.96 -28.93 6.81
C THR A 526 -45.09 -29.65 7.49
N ASN A 527 -46.33 -29.54 7.00
CA ASN A 527 -47.51 -30.22 7.46
C ASN A 527 -47.87 -31.39 6.51
N ASN A 528 -47.82 -32.63 7.02
CA ASN A 528 -48.10 -33.82 6.24
C ASN A 528 -49.54 -33.88 5.72
N GLU A 529 -50.53 -33.33 6.44
CA GLU A 529 -51.92 -33.30 5.99
C GLU A 529 -52.09 -32.36 4.82
N SER A 530 -51.41 -31.20 4.83
CA SER A 530 -51.40 -30.28 3.68
C SER A 530 -50.76 -30.91 2.44
N ALA A 531 -49.69 -31.71 2.63
CA ALA A 531 -49.07 -32.46 1.54
C ALA A 531 -49.99 -33.53 0.96
N LYS A 532 -50.73 -34.30 1.82
CA LYS A 532 -51.76 -35.26 1.38
C LYS A 532 -52.87 -34.58 0.61
N LYS A 533 -53.37 -33.44 1.10
CA LYS A 533 -54.45 -32.73 0.44
C LYS A 533 -53.99 -32.17 -0.92
N ALA A 534 -52.73 -31.68 -1.00
CA ALA A 534 -52.14 -31.28 -2.29
C ALA A 534 -52.04 -32.46 -3.27
N GLN A 535 -51.69 -33.65 -2.80
CA GLN A 535 -51.62 -34.87 -3.60
C GLN A 535 -52.98 -35.26 -4.14
N GLU A 536 -54.06 -35.26 -3.28
CA GLU A 536 -55.45 -35.53 -3.69
C GLU A 536 -55.89 -34.57 -4.79
N LEU A 537 -55.70 -33.26 -4.59
CA LEU A 537 -56.08 -32.23 -5.54
C LEU A 537 -55.33 -32.35 -6.89
N LEU A 538 -54.04 -32.73 -6.84
CA LEU A 538 -53.28 -33.04 -8.06
C LEU A 538 -53.84 -34.25 -8.79
N ASN A 539 -54.23 -35.33 -8.07
CA ASN A 539 -54.80 -36.51 -8.65
C ASN A 539 -56.22 -36.26 -9.25
N GLU A 540 -56.94 -35.28 -8.71
CA GLU A 540 -58.21 -34.78 -9.28
C GLU A 540 -57.99 -33.89 -10.52
N GLY A 541 -56.74 -33.61 -10.90
CA GLY A 541 -56.42 -32.78 -12.06
C GLY A 541 -56.55 -31.27 -11.83
N MET A 542 -56.52 -30.83 -10.56
CA MET A 542 -56.61 -29.42 -10.24
C MET A 542 -55.35 -28.68 -10.65
N GLU A 543 -55.55 -27.50 -11.21
CA GLU A 543 -54.44 -26.64 -11.63
C GLU A 543 -53.57 -26.19 -10.44
N ILE A 544 -52.24 -26.22 -10.58
CA ILE A 544 -51.26 -26.00 -9.51
C ILE A 544 -51.43 -24.66 -8.76
N MET A 545 -51.81 -23.59 -9.48
CA MET A 545 -52.04 -22.28 -8.88
C MET A 545 -53.30 -22.26 -8.00
N LYS A 546 -54.34 -22.98 -8.38
CA LYS A 546 -55.55 -23.13 -7.57
C LYS A 546 -55.27 -23.95 -6.30
N ILE A 547 -54.44 -24.98 -6.39
CA ILE A 547 -53.97 -25.73 -5.21
C ILE A 547 -53.29 -24.82 -4.24
N LYS A 548 -52.41 -23.93 -4.74
CA LYS A 548 -51.72 -22.95 -3.90
C LYS A 548 -52.68 -22.00 -3.19
N GLU A 549 -53.67 -21.48 -3.92
CA GLU A 549 -54.70 -20.57 -3.38
C GLU A 549 -55.60 -21.26 -2.34
N LEU A 550 -55.97 -22.49 -2.56
CA LEU A 550 -56.82 -23.26 -1.65
C LEU A 550 -56.10 -23.65 -0.35
N LEU A 551 -54.78 -23.99 -0.43
CA LEU A 551 -54.02 -24.48 0.71
C LEU A 551 -53.33 -23.35 1.47
N ASN A 552 -53.04 -22.23 0.86
CA ASN A 552 -52.43 -21.05 1.48
C ASN A 552 -53.49 -19.96 1.72
N THR A 553 -54.25 -20.09 2.82
CA THR A 553 -55.33 -19.17 3.20
C THR A 553 -54.96 -18.36 4.44
N GLU A 554 -55.59 -17.18 4.58
CA GLU A 554 -55.53 -16.34 5.79
C GLU A 554 -54.09 -15.99 6.29
N GLY A 555 -53.17 -15.76 5.37
CA GLY A 555 -51.80 -15.39 5.70
C GLY A 555 -50.92 -16.55 6.16
N LYS A 556 -51.43 -17.81 6.13
CA LYS A 556 -50.65 -19.03 6.39
C LYS A 556 -50.15 -19.66 5.09
N VAL A 557 -48.84 -19.89 5.03
CA VAL A 557 -48.20 -20.62 3.92
C VAL A 557 -48.08 -22.09 4.33
N ASN A 558 -49.05 -22.92 3.86
CA ASN A 558 -49.06 -24.34 4.17
C ASN A 558 -48.27 -25.15 3.13
N VAL A 559 -48.20 -24.67 1.89
CA VAL A 559 -47.47 -25.32 0.81
C VAL A 559 -46.60 -24.32 0.05
N ILE A 560 -45.39 -24.74 -0.34
CA ILE A 560 -44.51 -24.06 -1.27
C ILE A 560 -44.49 -24.86 -2.57
N ILE A 561 -44.67 -24.18 -3.69
CA ILE A 561 -44.69 -24.80 -5.00
C ILE A 561 -43.51 -24.29 -5.82
N THR A 562 -42.78 -25.23 -6.40
CA THR A 562 -41.71 -24.96 -7.35
C THR A 562 -41.93 -25.75 -8.61
N SER A 563 -42.00 -25.08 -9.74
CA SER A 563 -42.14 -25.71 -11.06
C SER A 563 -40.87 -25.55 -11.87
N GLY A 564 -40.48 -26.58 -12.59
CA GLY A 564 -39.29 -26.51 -13.44
C GLY A 564 -38.89 -27.84 -14.05
N ILE A 565 -37.90 -27.78 -14.93
CA ILE A 565 -37.28 -28.96 -15.56
C ILE A 565 -35.96 -29.23 -14.84
N TYR A 566 -35.82 -30.41 -14.30
CA TYR A 566 -34.66 -30.85 -13.51
C TYR A 566 -34.04 -32.12 -14.10
N GLU A 567 -32.71 -32.26 -14.07
CA GLU A 567 -32.05 -33.55 -14.28
C GLU A 567 -32.41 -34.48 -13.11
N ILE A 568 -32.58 -35.78 -13.38
CA ILE A 568 -33.10 -36.76 -12.39
C ILE A 568 -32.25 -36.92 -11.14
N ASP A 569 -31.00 -36.48 -11.18
CA ASP A 569 -30.04 -36.52 -10.04
C ASP A 569 -29.84 -35.15 -9.38
N GLN A 570 -30.64 -34.13 -9.74
CA GLN A 570 -30.57 -32.84 -9.07
C GLN A 570 -31.21 -32.86 -7.69
N ASN A 571 -30.61 -32.12 -6.77
CA ASN A 571 -31.01 -32.06 -5.36
C ASN A 571 -32.42 -31.45 -5.15
N GLU A 572 -33.00 -30.81 -6.14
CA GLU A 572 -34.35 -30.27 -6.12
C GLU A 572 -35.40 -31.37 -6.09
N LEU A 573 -35.08 -32.52 -6.64
CA LEU A 573 -35.96 -33.69 -6.63
C LEU A 573 -35.77 -34.51 -5.34
N PRO A 574 -36.81 -35.12 -4.79
CA PRO A 574 -36.68 -36.01 -3.63
C PRO A 574 -35.93 -37.28 -4.01
N GLU A 575 -35.08 -37.76 -3.09
CA GLU A 575 -34.34 -38.99 -3.28
C GLU A 575 -35.26 -40.17 -3.49
N GLY A 576 -34.98 -41.00 -4.49
CA GLY A 576 -35.80 -42.18 -4.82
C GLY A 576 -37.06 -41.84 -5.61
N LEU A 577 -37.19 -40.62 -6.16
CA LEU A 577 -38.35 -40.29 -7.01
C LEU A 577 -38.47 -41.27 -8.18
N LYS A 578 -39.67 -41.91 -8.30
CA LYS A 578 -40.00 -42.77 -9.47
C LYS A 578 -40.24 -41.89 -10.69
N ILE A 579 -39.38 -42.07 -11.69
CA ILE A 579 -39.43 -41.29 -12.94
C ILE A 579 -40.51 -41.82 -13.83
N LYS A 580 -41.73 -41.33 -13.64
CA LYS A 580 -42.90 -41.65 -14.42
C LYS A 580 -43.89 -40.48 -14.35
N THR A 581 -44.53 -40.15 -15.45
CA THR A 581 -45.60 -39.13 -15.53
C THR A 581 -46.74 -39.41 -14.53
N GLY A 582 -47.19 -38.32 -13.88
CA GLY A 582 -48.24 -38.36 -12.87
C GLY A 582 -47.80 -37.89 -11.52
N VAL A 583 -48.70 -38.00 -10.53
CA VAL A 583 -48.51 -37.55 -9.16
C VAL A 583 -47.77 -38.61 -8.38
N SER A 584 -46.69 -38.24 -7.71
CA SER A 584 -45.86 -39.14 -6.89
C SER A 584 -46.50 -39.53 -5.56
N GLU A 585 -45.97 -40.55 -4.94
CA GLU A 585 -46.14 -40.74 -3.49
C GLU A 585 -45.50 -39.54 -2.72
N ILE A 586 -45.82 -39.46 -1.42
CA ILE A 586 -45.28 -38.40 -0.55
C ILE A 586 -43.89 -38.81 -0.09
N TYR A 587 -42.88 -38.02 -0.46
CA TYR A 587 -41.51 -38.18 -0.01
C TYR A 587 -41.26 -37.37 1.26
N LYS A 588 -40.32 -37.83 2.08
CA LYS A 588 -39.77 -37.06 3.21
C LYS A 588 -38.48 -36.43 2.78
N ARG A 589 -38.36 -35.14 3.04
CA ARG A 589 -37.15 -34.38 2.77
C ARG A 589 -36.92 -33.45 3.98
N ASP A 590 -35.92 -33.74 4.76
CA ASP A 590 -35.68 -33.06 6.03
C ASP A 590 -36.93 -32.98 6.90
N SER A 591 -37.39 -31.78 7.25
CA SER A 591 -38.61 -31.54 8.02
C SER A 591 -39.89 -31.44 7.16
N SER A 592 -39.76 -31.63 5.86
CA SER A 592 -40.87 -31.39 4.91
C SER A 592 -41.38 -32.69 4.27
N SER A 593 -42.65 -32.71 3.94
CA SER A 593 -43.29 -33.69 3.08
C SER A 593 -43.40 -33.11 1.66
N VAL A 594 -42.94 -33.84 0.67
CA VAL A 594 -42.82 -33.39 -0.71
C VAL A 594 -43.66 -34.27 -1.64
N VAL A 595 -44.49 -33.69 -2.48
CA VAL A 595 -45.24 -34.33 -3.57
C VAL A 595 -44.74 -33.77 -4.88
N VAL A 596 -44.48 -34.64 -5.83
CA VAL A 596 -44.04 -34.25 -7.18
C VAL A 596 -45.06 -34.67 -8.19
N ASN A 597 -45.55 -33.73 -8.98
CA ASN A 597 -46.30 -34.02 -10.18
C ASN A 597 -45.40 -33.99 -11.39
N VAL A 598 -45.06 -35.15 -11.93
CA VAL A 598 -44.24 -35.28 -13.13
C VAL A 598 -45.14 -35.08 -14.36
N LYS A 599 -44.98 -33.94 -15.02
CA LYS A 599 -45.75 -33.60 -16.22
C LYS A 599 -45.23 -34.31 -17.47
N GLU A 600 -43.92 -34.36 -17.58
CA GLU A 600 -43.22 -34.96 -18.72
C GLU A 600 -41.86 -35.56 -18.29
N VAL A 601 -41.52 -36.69 -18.89
CA VAL A 601 -40.17 -37.26 -18.82
C VAL A 601 -39.48 -36.95 -20.14
N ILE A 602 -38.35 -36.24 -20.05
CA ILE A 602 -37.61 -35.75 -21.20
C ILE A 602 -36.31 -36.54 -21.34
N GLU A 603 -36.24 -37.25 -22.45
CA GLU A 603 -35.07 -38.10 -22.80
C GLU A 603 -33.77 -37.28 -22.86
N PRO A 604 -32.62 -37.94 -22.61
CA PRO A 604 -31.32 -37.35 -22.79
C PRO A 604 -31.14 -36.66 -24.15
N SER A 605 -30.67 -35.45 -24.19
CA SER A 605 -30.51 -34.68 -25.41
C SER A 605 -29.27 -33.81 -25.39
N VAL A 606 -28.79 -33.43 -26.56
CA VAL A 606 -27.63 -32.50 -26.66
C VAL A 606 -28.03 -31.13 -26.11
N LYS A 607 -27.19 -30.60 -25.20
CA LYS A 607 -27.38 -29.24 -24.70
C LYS A 607 -27.08 -28.22 -25.79
N GLU A 608 -27.97 -27.29 -26.02
CA GLU A 608 -27.73 -26.23 -26.99
C GLU A 608 -26.51 -25.41 -26.67
N PHE A 609 -25.83 -24.89 -27.69
CA PHE A 609 -24.60 -24.11 -27.56
C PHE A 609 -24.70 -22.96 -26.50
N ILE A 610 -25.85 -22.27 -26.49
CA ILE A 610 -26.06 -21.17 -25.57
C ILE A 610 -26.00 -21.62 -24.10
N ASN A 611 -26.45 -22.81 -23.78
CA ASN A 611 -26.52 -23.39 -22.45
C ASN A 611 -25.15 -23.89 -21.95
N VAL A 612 -24.25 -24.18 -22.86
CA VAL A 612 -22.89 -24.75 -22.54
C VAL A 612 -21.73 -23.89 -23.03
N ARG A 613 -22.04 -22.68 -23.53
CA ARG A 613 -21.01 -21.80 -24.14
C ARG A 613 -19.77 -21.61 -23.28
N GLY A 614 -19.92 -21.49 -21.96
CA GLY A 614 -18.80 -21.33 -21.03
C GLY A 614 -17.89 -22.56 -21.00
N ILE A 615 -18.48 -23.75 -20.90
CA ILE A 615 -17.74 -25.03 -20.86
C ILE A 615 -17.07 -25.28 -22.22
N VAL A 616 -17.80 -25.04 -23.31
CA VAL A 616 -17.28 -25.19 -24.69
C VAL A 616 -16.11 -24.24 -24.92
N LEU A 617 -16.19 -22.99 -24.43
CA LEU A 617 -15.09 -22.01 -24.53
C LEU A 617 -13.86 -22.49 -23.78
N SER A 618 -14.01 -23.00 -22.55
CA SER A 618 -12.91 -23.53 -21.75
C SER A 618 -12.22 -24.73 -22.45
N ASN A 619 -13.01 -25.66 -22.97
CA ASN A 619 -12.50 -26.81 -23.70
C ASN A 619 -11.81 -26.39 -25.02
N TYR A 620 -12.36 -25.40 -25.71
CA TYR A 620 -11.75 -24.84 -26.92
C TYR A 620 -10.44 -24.14 -26.65
N GLN A 621 -10.32 -23.40 -25.53
CA GLN A 621 -9.05 -22.83 -25.07
C GLN A 621 -8.00 -23.90 -24.87
N SER A 622 -8.35 -25.01 -24.24
CA SER A 622 -7.43 -26.15 -24.04
C SER A 622 -6.98 -26.76 -25.38
N GLU A 623 -7.87 -26.84 -26.35
CA GLU A 623 -7.52 -27.33 -27.70
C GLU A 623 -6.63 -26.34 -28.46
N ILE A 624 -6.85 -25.04 -28.34
CA ILE A 624 -5.96 -24.02 -28.91
C ILE A 624 -4.59 -24.11 -28.24
N GLU A 625 -4.53 -24.26 -26.92
CA GLU A 625 -3.28 -24.38 -26.18
C GLU A 625 -2.47 -25.60 -26.66
N LYS A 626 -3.09 -26.77 -26.80
CA LYS A 626 -2.42 -27.98 -27.32
C LYS A 626 -1.82 -27.73 -28.68
N ARG A 627 -2.57 -27.14 -29.62
CA ARG A 627 -2.09 -26.82 -30.96
C ARG A 627 -0.97 -25.80 -30.95
N TRP A 628 -1.11 -24.78 -30.12
CA TRP A 628 -0.08 -23.74 -29.96
C TRP A 628 1.18 -24.31 -29.34
N MET A 629 1.09 -25.10 -28.27
CA MET A 629 2.26 -25.76 -27.67
C MET A 629 3.00 -26.69 -28.66
N LYS A 630 2.24 -27.42 -29.49
CA LYS A 630 2.85 -28.19 -30.57
C LYS A 630 3.63 -27.29 -31.54
N SER A 631 3.02 -26.16 -31.95
CA SER A 631 3.72 -25.21 -32.83
C SER A 631 4.97 -24.60 -32.20
N LEU A 632 4.98 -24.35 -30.88
CA LEU A 632 6.18 -23.87 -30.18
C LEU A 632 7.27 -24.93 -30.13
N ARG A 633 6.93 -26.20 -29.90
CA ARG A 633 7.88 -27.31 -29.92
C ARG A 633 8.48 -27.56 -31.33
N ASP A 634 7.69 -27.28 -32.37
CA ASP A 634 8.16 -27.36 -33.76
C ASP A 634 9.02 -26.12 -34.14
N LYS A 635 8.75 -24.96 -33.52
CA LYS A 635 9.43 -23.68 -33.78
C LYS A 635 10.78 -23.58 -33.09
N TYR A 636 10.90 -24.04 -31.86
CA TYR A 636 12.10 -23.89 -31.04
C TYR A 636 12.87 -25.18 -30.89
N LYS A 637 14.18 -25.10 -31.07
CA LYS A 637 15.07 -26.25 -30.89
C LYS A 637 15.37 -26.47 -29.42
N VAL A 638 14.89 -27.56 -28.84
CA VAL A 638 15.16 -27.96 -27.46
C VAL A 638 16.19 -29.08 -27.41
N GLU A 639 17.33 -28.86 -26.76
CA GLU A 639 18.38 -29.86 -26.58
C GLU A 639 18.62 -30.16 -25.10
N ILE A 640 18.34 -31.41 -24.68
CA ILE A 640 18.46 -31.83 -23.28
C ILE A 640 19.83 -32.39 -23.00
N ASN A 641 20.52 -31.89 -21.97
CA ASN A 641 21.76 -32.44 -21.49
C ASN A 641 21.51 -33.70 -20.65
N LYS A 642 21.67 -34.88 -21.29
CA LYS A 642 21.41 -36.17 -20.65
C LYS A 642 22.23 -36.40 -19.38
N LYS A 643 23.45 -35.84 -19.29
CA LYS A 643 24.34 -35.99 -18.14
C LYS A 643 23.79 -35.21 -16.95
N SER A 644 23.38 -33.96 -17.17
CA SER A 644 22.78 -33.09 -16.13
C SER A 644 21.43 -33.65 -15.67
N LEU A 645 20.61 -34.14 -16.62
CA LEU A 645 19.33 -34.79 -16.28
C LEU A 645 19.52 -36.03 -15.39
N LYS A 646 20.47 -36.91 -15.72
CA LYS A 646 20.79 -38.09 -14.90
C LYS A 646 21.23 -37.71 -13.49
N LYS A 647 21.97 -36.61 -13.34
CA LYS A 647 22.38 -36.10 -12.02
C LYS A 647 21.17 -35.58 -11.21
N ILE A 648 20.29 -34.82 -11.85
CA ILE A 648 19.07 -34.32 -11.21
C ILE A 648 18.17 -35.45 -10.72
N LYS A 649 17.93 -36.47 -11.56
CA LYS A 649 17.16 -37.66 -11.17
C LYS A 649 17.72 -38.31 -9.90
N LYS A 650 19.04 -38.49 -9.84
CA LYS A 650 19.67 -39.07 -8.65
C LYS A 650 19.53 -38.16 -7.39
N GLU A 651 19.41 -36.86 -7.56
CA GLU A 651 19.28 -35.90 -6.45
C GLU A 651 17.84 -35.75 -5.96
N LEU A 652 16.84 -35.91 -6.83
CA LEU A 652 15.44 -35.66 -6.52
C LEU A 652 14.60 -36.95 -6.32
N ASP A 653 15.03 -38.12 -6.85
CA ASP A 653 14.34 -39.41 -6.66
C ASP A 653 14.84 -40.15 -5.40
N ASN A 654 15.78 -39.56 -4.63
CA ASN A 654 16.20 -40.02 -3.31
C ASN A 654 15.54 -39.20 -2.21
#